data_c8a22e689678cd615effa0f71450ee4f
#
_entry.id   c8a22e689678cd615effa0f71450ee4f
#
_cell.length_a   1.000
_cell.length_b   1.000
_cell.length_c   1.000
_cell.angle_alpha   90.00
_cell.angle_beta   90.00
_cell.angle_gamma   90.00
#
_symmetry.space_group_name_H-M   'P 1'
#
loop_
_entity.id
_entity.type
_entity.pdbx_description
1 polymer ?
#
loop_
_entity_poly.entity_id
_entity_poly.type
_entity_poly.pdbx_seq_one_letter_code
_entity_poly.pdbx_strand_id
1 'polypeptide(L)'
;MSTLHLAILLPFVFVIIIPLLYKYTSAIHTGWIALFVPVALFVYFAGYFSIYEAIEPIIVSVPWIPSLDIHFTLYLDSLSLLFALLITGIGSLVVLYSIFYLSKDRERLHHFYTYLMLFMGAMLGSVLSDNLLVLYTFWELTSVSSFLLIAYWYQRQRSRYGAQKAMYITMTGGFSMLLGFIILYVASGTFSIREIIAMSDTVSAHYLFIPAMFFILLGAFTKSAQFPFHIWLPDAMEAPTPISAYLHSATMVKAGVYLVARMTPIFGAQLEWSWTIIIVGIVTLFWGSFNALKQYDLKALLAYSTISQLGLIMSLLGVGSMGMNGIFEDEISFAFMGAFLAAIFHLINHSVFKGSLFMMVGILDHETGTRDIRKLGGIMHLMPISFTLTMIGAFSMAGLPPFSGFLSKEMFFTSMLTLSENNSSWVNIIPVVAWIASIFTFIYCMIIIFKSFTGTYHANLLERVPHEAPIGMLASPATLSILAIALFFFPSLIVTSILEPTVKGMAPNLFAKDPNWHAPHITAWHGPSIELFMTIGLIIIGIFLFLRIEKWKSSIFSLLSKRYSLNQLYDKGIVYLEKFGAAVTRSYMTGSTTHYLIYIFCFLIIAVLGTLLATNSFYLDMSNDSPIEWYEFVLGIATVIAAVFVLFSKSRLMSIMGVSVIGFTVSLFFVIFRAPDLALTQLVVETISTTLFLLCFYFLPKLKTNITSLKFKLTNAIVAVGVGTTLTLIGLSAYGHRIFQPIASYFNDSYQLAGAKNIVNAILVDFRAFDTMLEIVVLFSAGIGIYTLIKLRHAGRNE
;
A
#
# COMPACT_ATOMS: atom_id res chain seq x y z
N MET A 1 9.70 24.54 7.21
CA MET A 1 9.39 23.22 7.81
C MET A 1 9.31 23.41 9.32
N SER A 2 8.27 22.88 9.96
CA SER A 2 8.14 22.87 11.41
C SER A 2 8.92 21.73 12.05
N THR A 3 9.07 21.77 13.39
CA THR A 3 9.66 20.68 14.18
C THR A 3 8.93 19.36 13.99
N LEU A 4 7.61 19.38 13.74
CA LEU A 4 6.79 18.20 13.49
C LEU A 4 7.15 17.53 12.14
N HIS A 5 7.38 18.32 11.09
CA HIS A 5 7.89 17.78 9.81
C HIS A 5 9.28 17.17 9.97
N LEU A 6 10.16 17.81 10.75
CA LEU A 6 11.50 17.28 11.02
C LEU A 6 11.43 15.97 11.81
N ALA A 7 10.49 15.84 12.76
CA ALA A 7 10.27 14.60 13.49
C ALA A 7 9.89 13.42 12.58
N ILE A 8 9.03 13.64 11.57
CA ILE A 8 8.70 12.59 10.59
C ILE A 8 9.89 12.28 9.67
N LEU A 9 10.68 13.30 9.30
CA LEU A 9 11.82 13.11 8.41
C LEU A 9 13.03 12.45 9.10
N LEU A 10 13.14 12.55 10.42
CA LEU A 10 14.27 11.99 11.17
C LEU A 10 14.52 10.50 10.90
N PRO A 11 13.53 9.60 10.95
CA PRO A 11 13.74 8.21 10.57
C PRO A 11 14.25 8.04 9.14
N PHE A 12 13.77 8.83 8.16
CA PHE A 12 14.24 8.76 6.76
C PHE A 12 15.67 9.24 6.60
N VAL A 13 16.09 10.25 7.36
CA VAL A 13 17.51 10.68 7.40
C VAL A 13 18.37 9.52 7.90
N PHE A 14 17.93 8.80 8.93
CA PHE A 14 18.65 7.65 9.44
C PHE A 14 18.66 6.43 8.50
N VAL A 15 17.71 6.32 7.57
CA VAL A 15 17.76 5.34 6.47
C VAL A 15 19.04 5.52 5.64
N ILE A 16 19.50 6.76 5.44
CA ILE A 16 20.74 7.08 4.73
C ILE A 16 21.97 6.97 5.65
N ILE A 17 21.86 7.44 6.87
CA ILE A 17 22.97 7.50 7.84
C ILE A 17 23.41 6.10 8.30
N ILE A 18 22.49 5.18 8.59
CA ILE A 18 22.80 3.84 9.13
C ILE A 18 23.75 3.05 8.22
N PRO A 19 23.53 2.91 6.91
CA PRO A 19 24.46 2.21 6.02
C PRO A 19 25.84 2.87 5.95
N LEU A 20 25.89 4.21 6.00
CA LEU A 20 27.15 4.96 6.00
C LEU A 20 27.92 4.72 7.30
N LEU A 21 27.28 4.84 8.44
CA LEU A 21 27.92 4.64 9.74
C LEU A 21 28.34 3.18 9.93
N TYR A 22 27.57 2.21 9.47
CA TYR A 22 27.91 0.80 9.56
C TYR A 22 29.29 0.48 8.97
N LYS A 23 29.68 1.19 7.90
CA LYS A 23 30.99 1.02 7.28
C LYS A 23 32.14 1.48 8.18
N TYR A 24 31.92 2.50 9.01
CA TYR A 24 32.96 3.13 9.86
C TYR A 24 32.92 2.65 11.32
N THR A 25 31.78 2.14 11.82
CA THR A 25 31.57 1.75 13.21
C THR A 25 31.50 0.23 13.39
N SER A 26 32.50 -0.49 12.86
CA SER A 26 32.54 -1.97 12.97
C SER A 26 32.60 -2.50 14.41
N ALA A 27 33.02 -1.69 15.40
CA ALA A 27 33.14 -2.12 16.78
C ALA A 27 31.79 -2.14 17.54
N ILE A 28 30.83 -1.26 17.23
CA ILE A 28 29.59 -1.07 17.98
C ILE A 28 28.44 -1.78 17.24
N HIS A 29 27.51 -2.37 17.99
CA HIS A 29 26.29 -2.92 17.40
C HIS A 29 25.41 -1.78 16.83
N THR A 30 25.06 -1.84 15.53
CA THR A 30 24.32 -0.79 14.80
C THR A 30 23.01 -0.39 15.47
N GLY A 31 22.42 -1.30 16.23
CA GLY A 31 21.17 -1.07 16.98
C GLY A 31 21.29 0.04 18.02
N TRP A 32 22.45 0.30 18.61
CA TRP A 32 22.62 1.42 19.55
C TRP A 32 22.47 2.78 18.86
N ILE A 33 22.96 2.89 17.63
CA ILE A 33 22.80 4.10 16.82
C ILE A 33 21.33 4.24 16.41
N ALA A 34 20.70 3.14 15.99
CA ALA A 34 19.29 3.13 15.59
C ALA A 34 18.34 3.43 16.76
N LEU A 35 18.68 3.05 18.00
CA LEU A 35 17.86 3.27 19.20
C LEU A 35 17.65 4.76 19.51
N PHE A 36 18.60 5.59 19.13
CA PHE A 36 18.48 7.04 19.34
C PHE A 36 17.21 7.63 18.71
N VAL A 37 16.85 7.18 17.49
CA VAL A 37 15.72 7.74 16.75
C VAL A 37 14.38 7.50 17.45
N PRO A 38 13.95 6.26 17.73
CA PRO A 38 12.66 6.04 18.37
C PRO A 38 12.58 6.63 19.78
N VAL A 39 13.70 6.64 20.54
CA VAL A 39 13.73 7.25 21.88
C VAL A 39 13.58 8.75 21.80
N ALA A 40 14.33 9.43 20.91
CA ALA A 40 14.23 10.87 20.72
C ALA A 40 12.82 11.27 20.26
N LEU A 41 12.22 10.51 19.34
CA LEU A 41 10.87 10.74 18.87
C LEU A 41 9.82 10.48 19.95
N PHE A 42 9.99 9.45 20.77
CA PHE A 42 9.09 9.18 21.90
C PHE A 42 9.09 10.35 22.89
N VAL A 43 10.26 10.83 23.28
CA VAL A 43 10.40 12.00 24.17
C VAL A 43 9.81 13.25 23.51
N TYR A 44 10.05 13.45 22.21
CA TYR A 44 9.47 14.57 21.46
C TYR A 44 7.94 14.56 21.48
N PHE A 45 7.32 13.41 21.14
CA PHE A 45 5.85 13.30 21.15
C PHE A 45 5.27 13.32 22.57
N ALA A 46 5.97 12.81 23.58
CA ALA A 46 5.56 12.93 24.98
C ALA A 46 5.52 14.39 25.43
N GLY A 47 6.34 15.27 24.87
CA GLY A 47 6.28 16.72 25.12
C GLY A 47 4.98 17.39 24.68
N TYR A 48 4.18 16.74 23.83
CA TYR A 48 2.87 17.24 23.39
C TYR A 48 1.69 16.67 24.20
N PHE A 49 1.96 16.11 25.38
CA PHE A 49 0.90 15.52 26.22
C PHE A 49 -0.21 16.52 26.62
N SER A 50 0.10 17.82 26.62
CA SER A 50 -0.87 18.90 26.82
C SER A 50 -2.01 18.98 25.79
N ILE A 51 -1.85 18.34 24.62
CA ILE A 51 -2.94 18.24 23.62
C ILE A 51 -4.15 17.48 24.20
N TYR A 52 -3.90 16.51 25.07
CA TYR A 52 -4.99 15.78 25.72
C TYR A 52 -5.79 16.66 26.71
N GLU A 53 -5.14 17.65 27.32
CA GLU A 53 -5.79 18.59 28.27
C GLU A 53 -6.54 19.70 27.51
N ALA A 54 -5.91 20.28 26.49
CA ALA A 54 -6.48 21.40 25.75
C ALA A 54 -7.48 20.99 24.67
N ILE A 55 -7.42 19.74 24.21
CA ILE A 55 -8.22 19.18 23.07
C ILE A 55 -8.04 20.01 21.78
N GLU A 56 -7.03 20.85 21.70
CA GLU A 56 -6.71 21.67 20.53
C GLU A 56 -5.65 20.99 19.68
N PRO A 57 -5.96 20.71 18.40
CA PRO A 57 -5.01 20.06 17.50
C PRO A 57 -3.94 21.05 17.02
N ILE A 58 -2.73 20.53 16.80
CA ILE A 58 -1.65 21.28 16.14
C ILE A 58 -1.66 20.98 14.66
N ILE A 59 -1.77 22.04 13.84
CA ILE A 59 -1.83 21.96 12.39
C ILE A 59 -0.64 22.69 11.80
N VAL A 60 0.11 22.00 10.93
CA VAL A 60 1.24 22.59 10.22
C VAL A 60 1.23 22.12 8.78
N SER A 61 1.30 23.06 7.83
CA SER A 61 1.21 22.79 6.41
C SER A 61 2.43 23.32 5.66
N VAL A 62 2.86 22.56 4.64
CA VAL A 62 3.86 22.97 3.65
C VAL A 62 3.34 22.58 2.26
N PRO A 63 3.38 23.47 1.26
CA PRO A 63 2.96 23.12 -0.09
C PRO A 63 3.88 22.02 -0.65
N TRP A 64 3.26 20.97 -1.20
CA TRP A 64 3.98 19.86 -1.83
C TRP A 64 3.84 19.89 -3.35
N ILE A 65 2.60 19.89 -3.87
CA ILE A 65 2.31 19.99 -5.31
C ILE A 65 1.32 21.13 -5.50
N PRO A 66 1.81 22.39 -5.61
CA PRO A 66 0.94 23.57 -5.67
C PRO A 66 -0.02 23.57 -6.86
N SER A 67 0.37 22.97 -8.01
CA SER A 67 -0.47 22.88 -9.22
C SER A 67 -1.73 22.03 -9.04
N LEU A 68 -1.77 21.15 -8.04
CA LEU A 68 -2.90 20.29 -7.69
C LEU A 68 -3.50 20.64 -6.33
N ASP A 69 -3.08 21.75 -5.73
CA ASP A 69 -3.47 22.16 -4.37
C ASP A 69 -3.21 21.09 -3.29
N ILE A 70 -2.14 20.30 -3.47
CA ILE A 70 -1.76 19.27 -2.54
C ILE A 70 -0.72 19.81 -1.55
N HIS A 71 -1.12 19.86 -0.29
CA HIS A 71 -0.30 20.32 0.82
C HIS A 71 0.15 19.15 1.69
N PHE A 72 1.41 19.16 2.11
CA PHE A 72 1.91 18.27 3.16
C PHE A 72 1.49 18.86 4.52
N THR A 73 0.23 18.62 4.86
CA THR A 73 -0.37 19.09 6.10
C THR A 73 -0.30 18.01 7.16
N LEU A 74 0.28 18.33 8.30
CA LEU A 74 0.34 17.48 9.48
C LEU A 74 -0.70 17.93 10.48
N TYR A 75 -1.39 16.95 11.04
CA TYR A 75 -2.47 17.11 12.00
C TYR A 75 -2.18 16.25 13.24
N LEU A 76 -1.78 16.91 14.30
CA LEU A 76 -1.50 16.27 15.58
C LEU A 76 -2.66 16.55 16.55
N ASP A 77 -3.52 15.57 16.70
CA ASP A 77 -4.62 15.52 17.66
C ASP A 77 -4.44 14.37 18.66
N SER A 78 -5.40 14.16 19.53
CA SER A 78 -5.34 13.11 20.56
C SER A 78 -5.18 11.71 19.97
N LEU A 79 -5.84 11.40 18.84
CA LEU A 79 -5.75 10.09 18.18
C LEU A 79 -4.37 9.88 17.54
N SER A 80 -3.88 10.85 16.77
CA SER A 80 -2.57 10.75 16.11
C SER A 80 -1.42 10.76 17.13
N LEU A 81 -1.53 11.53 18.21
CA LEU A 81 -0.54 11.51 19.30
C LEU A 81 -0.48 10.13 19.98
N LEU A 82 -1.64 9.50 20.25
CA LEU A 82 -1.68 8.14 20.80
C LEU A 82 -0.91 7.16 19.90
N PHE A 83 -1.19 7.18 18.61
CA PHE A 83 -0.49 6.28 17.67
C PHE A 83 1.00 6.62 17.55
N ALA A 84 1.38 7.90 17.52
CA ALA A 84 2.78 8.30 17.49
C ALA A 84 3.55 7.82 18.74
N LEU A 85 2.96 7.90 19.92
CA LEU A 85 3.53 7.36 21.17
C LEU A 85 3.65 5.84 21.15
N LEU A 86 2.66 5.12 20.62
CA LEU A 86 2.73 3.66 20.48
C LEU A 86 3.80 3.23 19.48
N ILE A 87 3.90 3.91 18.31
CA ILE A 87 4.89 3.62 17.26
C ILE A 87 6.31 3.82 17.79
N THR A 88 6.55 4.94 18.46
CA THR A 88 7.89 5.31 18.93
C THR A 88 8.26 4.61 20.24
N GLY A 89 7.32 4.46 21.17
CA GLY A 89 7.56 3.82 22.46
C GLY A 89 7.84 2.33 22.34
N ILE A 90 6.95 1.58 21.66
CA ILE A 90 7.18 0.16 21.42
C ILE A 90 8.34 -0.02 20.44
N GLY A 91 8.51 0.88 19.47
CA GLY A 91 9.66 0.91 18.58
C GLY A 91 10.98 0.98 19.34
N SER A 92 11.08 1.79 20.39
CA SER A 92 12.26 1.88 21.26
C SER A 92 12.56 0.55 21.96
N LEU A 93 11.53 -0.09 22.52
CA LEU A 93 11.68 -1.39 23.20
C LEU A 93 12.05 -2.50 22.23
N VAL A 94 11.50 -2.49 21.01
CA VAL A 94 11.83 -3.47 19.98
C VAL A 94 13.26 -3.29 19.47
N VAL A 95 13.72 -2.06 19.26
CA VAL A 95 15.11 -1.80 18.87
C VAL A 95 16.06 -2.23 20.00
N LEU A 96 15.74 -1.92 21.25
CA LEU A 96 16.53 -2.38 22.40
C LEU A 96 16.61 -3.92 22.46
N TYR A 97 15.48 -4.60 22.31
CA TYR A 97 15.42 -6.06 22.26
C TYR A 97 16.24 -6.63 21.09
N SER A 98 16.19 -6.01 19.91
CA SER A 98 16.88 -6.48 18.72
C SER A 98 18.41 -6.43 18.83
N ILE A 99 18.97 -5.53 19.66
CA ILE A 99 20.42 -5.42 19.92
C ILE A 99 20.96 -6.72 20.52
N PHE A 100 20.19 -7.35 21.40
CA PHE A 100 20.58 -8.58 22.09
C PHE A 100 20.11 -9.86 21.37
N TYR A 101 19.09 -9.74 20.50
CA TYR A 101 18.53 -10.84 19.73
C TYR A 101 19.32 -11.15 18.44
N LEU A 102 19.80 -10.11 17.71
CA LEU A 102 20.46 -10.26 16.43
C LEU A 102 22.00 -10.32 16.61
N SER A 103 22.61 -11.35 16.03
CA SER A 103 24.07 -11.49 16.05
C SER A 103 24.72 -10.55 15.07
N LYS A 104 25.71 -9.77 15.53
CA LYS A 104 26.49 -8.87 14.70
C LYS A 104 27.25 -9.58 13.57
N ASP A 105 27.74 -10.79 13.84
CA ASP A 105 28.62 -11.53 12.92
C ASP A 105 27.86 -12.32 11.85
N ARG A 106 26.59 -12.63 12.11
CA ARG A 106 25.76 -13.48 11.25
C ARG A 106 24.73 -12.71 10.43
N GLU A 107 24.36 -11.49 10.86
CA GLU A 107 23.24 -10.76 10.32
C GLU A 107 23.66 -9.44 9.64
N ARG A 108 22.95 -9.05 8.60
CA ARG A 108 23.16 -7.77 7.91
C ARG A 108 22.42 -6.64 8.64
N LEU A 109 22.92 -6.27 9.81
CA LEU A 109 22.26 -5.32 10.72
C LEU A 109 21.89 -3.98 10.09
N HIS A 110 22.72 -3.47 9.16
CA HIS A 110 22.42 -2.21 8.48
C HIS A 110 21.12 -2.31 7.66
N HIS A 111 20.87 -3.40 6.94
CA HIS A 111 19.60 -3.58 6.24
C HIS A 111 18.41 -3.65 7.21
N PHE A 112 18.57 -4.40 8.30
CA PHE A 112 17.53 -4.54 9.31
C PHE A 112 17.08 -3.19 9.86
N TYR A 113 18.04 -2.39 10.38
CA TYR A 113 17.71 -1.11 10.99
C TYR A 113 17.30 -0.05 9.97
N THR A 114 17.86 -0.07 8.77
CA THR A 114 17.43 0.82 7.67
C THR A 114 15.97 0.59 7.32
N TYR A 115 15.55 -0.67 7.12
CA TYR A 115 14.16 -0.98 6.81
C TYR A 115 13.22 -0.69 7.98
N LEU A 116 13.69 -0.89 9.22
CA LEU A 116 12.92 -0.57 10.42
C LEU A 116 12.66 0.94 10.55
N MET A 117 13.70 1.77 10.29
CA MET A 117 13.55 3.23 10.29
C MET A 117 12.66 3.72 9.15
N LEU A 118 12.79 3.16 7.95
CA LEU A 118 11.92 3.44 6.82
C LEU A 118 10.45 3.18 7.17
N PHE A 119 10.19 2.04 7.80
CA PHE A 119 8.87 1.66 8.23
C PHE A 119 8.32 2.57 9.35
N MET A 120 9.14 2.93 10.33
CA MET A 120 8.75 3.85 11.41
C MET A 120 8.36 5.23 10.87
N GLY A 121 9.18 5.80 9.98
CA GLY A 121 8.89 7.08 9.34
C GLY A 121 7.60 7.04 8.51
N ALA A 122 7.39 5.96 7.75
CA ALA A 122 6.18 5.76 6.97
C ALA A 122 4.93 5.66 7.86
N MET A 123 5.01 4.94 8.98
CA MET A 123 3.90 4.85 9.94
C MET A 123 3.59 6.19 10.60
N LEU A 124 4.60 6.94 11.02
CA LEU A 124 4.41 8.28 11.57
C LEU A 124 3.79 9.24 10.54
N GLY A 125 4.27 9.22 9.30
CA GLY A 125 3.69 9.99 8.22
C GLY A 125 2.22 9.65 7.98
N SER A 126 1.85 8.35 8.01
CA SER A 126 0.46 7.92 7.83
C SER A 126 -0.47 8.42 8.93
N VAL A 127 -0.04 8.36 10.21
CA VAL A 127 -0.91 8.73 11.35
C VAL A 127 -0.98 10.24 11.62
N LEU A 128 -0.05 11.02 11.06
CA LEU A 128 0.00 12.46 11.23
C LEU A 128 -0.52 13.24 10.02
N SER A 129 -0.83 12.60 8.91
CA SER A 129 -1.30 13.28 7.69
C SER A 129 -2.76 13.68 7.77
N ASP A 130 -3.06 14.95 7.42
CA ASP A 130 -4.41 15.46 7.20
C ASP A 130 -4.88 15.30 5.74
N ASN A 131 -3.96 15.29 4.79
CA ASN A 131 -4.26 15.14 3.38
C ASN A 131 -4.35 13.66 2.97
N LEU A 132 -5.45 13.26 2.32
CA LEU A 132 -5.72 11.88 1.90
C LEU A 132 -4.64 11.30 0.97
N LEU A 133 -4.08 12.10 0.05
CA LEU A 133 -3.04 11.63 -0.88
C LEU A 133 -1.69 11.49 -0.19
N VAL A 134 -1.37 12.37 0.75
CA VAL A 134 -0.17 12.27 1.59
C VAL A 134 -0.27 11.03 2.49
N LEU A 135 -1.43 10.82 3.11
CA LEU A 135 -1.73 9.61 3.90
C LEU A 135 -1.52 8.36 3.03
N TYR A 136 -2.07 8.33 1.82
CA TYR A 136 -1.90 7.22 0.88
C TYR A 136 -0.43 6.97 0.54
N THR A 137 0.35 8.02 0.29
CA THR A 137 1.77 7.89 -0.02
C THR A 137 2.54 7.19 1.11
N PHE A 138 2.34 7.63 2.35
CA PHE A 138 2.95 6.98 3.50
C PHE A 138 2.38 5.58 3.77
N TRP A 139 1.09 5.37 3.50
CA TRP A 139 0.45 4.06 3.59
C TRP A 139 1.11 3.03 2.67
N GLU A 140 1.37 3.38 1.41
CA GLU A 140 2.07 2.48 0.49
C GLU A 140 3.54 2.31 0.86
N LEU A 141 4.17 3.36 1.37
CA LEU A 141 5.53 3.24 1.89
C LEU A 141 5.61 2.26 3.08
N THR A 142 4.54 2.16 3.90
CA THR A 142 4.47 1.09 4.93
C THR A 142 4.35 -0.30 4.30
N SER A 143 3.67 -0.45 3.15
CA SER A 143 3.57 -1.73 2.43
C SER A 143 4.94 -2.16 1.90
N VAL A 144 5.66 -1.25 1.26
CA VAL A 144 7.01 -1.52 0.71
C VAL A 144 8.01 -1.82 1.83
N SER A 145 8.04 -1.01 2.89
CA SER A 145 8.99 -1.21 3.99
C SER A 145 8.70 -2.49 4.78
N SER A 146 7.43 -2.84 4.99
CA SER A 146 7.06 -4.13 5.62
C SER A 146 7.42 -5.32 4.74
N PHE A 147 7.27 -5.22 3.41
CA PHE A 147 7.75 -6.23 2.48
C PHE A 147 9.26 -6.49 2.67
N LEU A 148 10.08 -5.43 2.71
CA LEU A 148 11.52 -5.54 2.91
C LEU A 148 11.86 -6.16 4.28
N LEU A 149 11.11 -5.82 5.33
CA LEU A 149 11.28 -6.37 6.66
C LEU A 149 10.90 -7.86 6.73
N ILE A 150 9.78 -8.26 6.13
CA ILE A 150 9.34 -9.67 6.11
C ILE A 150 10.29 -10.50 5.24
N ALA A 151 10.77 -9.94 4.14
CA ALA A 151 11.74 -10.56 3.25
C ALA A 151 13.19 -10.51 3.78
N TYR A 152 13.44 -10.09 5.00
CA TYR A 152 14.81 -9.89 5.53
C TYR A 152 15.70 -11.12 5.28
N TRP A 153 15.20 -12.33 5.53
CA TRP A 153 15.87 -13.57 5.15
C TRP A 153 15.47 -14.04 3.75
N TYR A 154 15.66 -13.19 2.75
CA TYR A 154 15.23 -13.41 1.35
C TYR A 154 15.76 -14.70 0.71
N GLN A 155 16.80 -15.31 1.26
CA GLN A 155 17.33 -16.60 0.83
C GLN A 155 16.32 -17.73 1.10
N ARG A 156 15.48 -17.61 2.14
CA ARG A 156 14.45 -18.57 2.49
C ARG A 156 13.22 -18.38 1.58
N GLN A 157 12.81 -19.46 0.90
CA GLN A 157 11.63 -19.40 0.01
C GLN A 157 10.36 -18.97 0.74
N ARG A 158 10.16 -19.48 1.99
CA ARG A 158 8.99 -19.10 2.81
C ARG A 158 8.95 -17.61 3.13
N SER A 159 10.11 -17.03 3.44
CA SER A 159 10.19 -15.58 3.72
C SER A 159 9.82 -14.74 2.50
N ARG A 160 10.30 -15.11 1.29
CA ARG A 160 9.90 -14.44 0.05
C ARG A 160 8.41 -14.59 -0.23
N TYR A 161 7.87 -15.80 -0.10
CA TYR A 161 6.45 -16.07 -0.32
C TYR A 161 5.57 -15.25 0.64
N GLY A 162 5.88 -15.28 1.96
CA GLY A 162 5.13 -14.52 2.95
C GLY A 162 5.17 -13.01 2.71
N ALA A 163 6.35 -12.48 2.33
CA ALA A 163 6.53 -11.07 2.00
C ALA A 163 5.72 -10.66 0.76
N GLN A 164 5.80 -11.43 -0.32
CA GLN A 164 5.05 -11.17 -1.55
C GLN A 164 3.53 -11.22 -1.31
N LYS A 165 3.07 -12.22 -0.57
CA LYS A 165 1.64 -12.35 -0.24
C LYS A 165 1.14 -11.18 0.59
N ALA A 166 1.89 -10.78 1.62
CA ALA A 166 1.57 -9.61 2.43
C ALA A 166 1.51 -8.34 1.57
N MET A 167 2.51 -8.13 0.70
CA MET A 167 2.56 -6.98 -0.20
C MET A 167 1.36 -6.97 -1.16
N TYR A 168 1.09 -8.05 -1.87
CA TYR A 168 0.00 -8.09 -2.86
C TYR A 168 -1.36 -7.81 -2.22
N ILE A 169 -1.66 -8.43 -1.08
CA ILE A 169 -2.95 -8.22 -0.40
C ILE A 169 -3.06 -6.78 0.11
N THR A 170 -2.01 -6.25 0.75
CA THR A 170 -2.07 -4.90 1.33
C THR A 170 -2.03 -3.79 0.28
N MET A 171 -1.28 -3.96 -0.82
CA MET A 171 -1.28 -3.00 -1.94
C MET A 171 -2.61 -3.01 -2.71
N THR A 172 -3.21 -4.19 -2.94
CA THR A 172 -4.55 -4.25 -3.57
C THR A 172 -5.57 -3.49 -2.72
N GLY A 173 -5.51 -3.63 -1.39
CA GLY A 173 -6.32 -2.82 -0.49
C GLY A 173 -5.99 -1.34 -0.53
N GLY A 174 -4.71 -0.99 -0.66
CA GLY A 174 -4.24 0.39 -0.82
C GLY A 174 -4.77 1.04 -2.10
N PHE A 175 -4.73 0.35 -3.25
CA PHE A 175 -5.34 0.84 -4.49
C PHE A 175 -6.85 1.03 -4.36
N SER A 176 -7.53 0.12 -3.66
CA SER A 176 -8.95 0.30 -3.34
C SER A 176 -9.17 1.58 -2.52
N MET A 177 -8.38 1.77 -1.46
CA MET A 177 -8.45 2.98 -0.61
C MET A 177 -8.19 4.25 -1.41
N LEU A 178 -7.20 4.26 -2.31
CA LEU A 178 -6.93 5.39 -3.19
C LEU A 178 -8.15 5.73 -4.05
N LEU A 179 -8.79 4.72 -4.64
CA LEU A 179 -10.03 4.93 -5.39
C LEU A 179 -11.11 5.54 -4.50
N GLY A 180 -11.27 5.05 -3.27
CA GLY A 180 -12.18 5.64 -2.28
C GLY A 180 -11.86 7.10 -1.97
N PHE A 181 -10.58 7.46 -1.82
CA PHE A 181 -10.13 8.83 -1.60
C PHE A 181 -10.40 9.75 -2.79
N ILE A 182 -10.19 9.27 -4.01
CA ILE A 182 -10.51 10.02 -5.24
C ILE A 182 -12.03 10.25 -5.35
N ILE A 183 -12.83 9.23 -5.07
CA ILE A 183 -14.30 9.35 -5.07
C ILE A 183 -14.75 10.35 -3.99
N LEU A 184 -14.14 10.31 -2.80
CA LEU A 184 -14.44 11.25 -1.73
C LEU A 184 -14.06 12.69 -2.11
N TYR A 185 -12.92 12.87 -2.79
CA TYR A 185 -12.54 14.16 -3.37
C TYR A 185 -13.56 14.67 -4.39
N VAL A 186 -14.06 13.80 -5.28
CA VAL A 186 -15.10 14.20 -6.26
C VAL A 186 -16.38 14.66 -5.56
N ALA A 187 -16.70 14.07 -4.40
CA ALA A 187 -17.88 14.45 -3.63
C ALA A 187 -17.69 15.70 -2.77
N SER A 188 -16.47 15.98 -2.30
CA SER A 188 -16.17 17.05 -1.34
C SER A 188 -15.43 18.25 -1.95
N GLY A 189 -14.69 18.05 -3.04
CA GLY A 189 -13.83 19.06 -3.65
C GLY A 189 -12.48 19.28 -2.94
N THR A 190 -12.17 18.53 -1.88
CA THR A 190 -10.92 18.67 -1.10
C THR A 190 -10.32 17.33 -0.70
N PHE A 191 -8.99 17.29 -0.52
CA PHE A 191 -8.29 16.16 0.05
C PHE A 191 -8.00 16.31 1.55
N SER A 192 -8.37 17.42 2.18
CA SER A 192 -8.18 17.63 3.64
C SER A 192 -9.24 16.87 4.44
N ILE A 193 -8.80 15.97 5.31
CA ILE A 193 -9.69 15.17 6.16
C ILE A 193 -10.53 16.08 7.07
N ARG A 194 -9.94 17.13 7.64
CA ARG A 194 -10.63 18.10 8.52
C ARG A 194 -11.72 18.85 7.77
N GLU A 195 -11.46 19.30 6.57
CA GLU A 195 -12.45 20.01 5.74
C GLU A 195 -13.60 19.07 5.37
N ILE A 196 -13.30 17.81 5.03
CA ILE A 196 -14.32 16.80 4.75
C ILE A 196 -15.17 16.52 6.02
N ILE A 197 -14.57 16.45 7.21
CA ILE A 197 -15.30 16.31 8.46
C ILE A 197 -16.24 17.50 8.68
N ALA A 198 -15.78 18.72 8.43
CA ALA A 198 -16.58 19.94 8.58
C ALA A 198 -17.76 19.99 7.60
N MET A 199 -17.64 19.31 6.45
CA MET A 199 -18.67 19.24 5.41
C MET A 199 -19.40 17.88 5.37
N SER A 200 -19.30 17.08 6.42
CA SER A 200 -19.81 15.69 6.46
C SER A 200 -21.29 15.58 6.07
N ASP A 201 -22.11 16.52 6.48
CA ASP A 201 -23.55 16.55 6.18
C ASP A 201 -23.83 16.73 4.69
N THR A 202 -23.11 17.62 4.02
CA THR A 202 -23.23 17.86 2.57
C THR A 202 -22.66 16.71 1.75
N VAL A 203 -21.51 16.20 2.15
CA VAL A 203 -20.81 15.10 1.46
C VAL A 203 -21.60 13.80 1.59
N SER A 204 -22.27 13.56 2.73
CA SER A 204 -23.09 12.36 2.96
C SER A 204 -24.29 12.25 2.03
N ALA A 205 -24.80 13.35 1.52
CA ALA A 205 -25.90 13.38 0.56
C ALA A 205 -25.47 13.00 -0.88
N HIS A 206 -24.18 12.92 -1.17
CA HIS A 206 -23.68 12.62 -2.50
C HIS A 206 -23.80 11.11 -2.81
N TYR A 207 -24.28 10.75 -4.01
CA TYR A 207 -24.52 9.36 -4.41
C TYR A 207 -23.28 8.44 -4.40
N LEU A 208 -22.07 9.01 -4.49
CA LEU A 208 -20.79 8.29 -4.43
C LEU A 208 -20.28 8.08 -2.99
N PHE A 209 -20.96 8.60 -1.97
CA PHE A 209 -20.48 8.54 -0.59
C PHE A 209 -20.36 7.11 -0.06
N ILE A 210 -21.40 6.29 -0.25
CA ILE A 210 -21.39 4.88 0.17
C ILE A 210 -20.35 4.05 -0.62
N PRO A 211 -20.21 4.16 -1.95
CA PRO A 211 -19.09 3.55 -2.66
C PRO A 211 -17.72 3.93 -2.12
N ALA A 212 -17.47 5.22 -1.85
CA ALA A 212 -16.19 5.68 -1.26
C ALA A 212 -15.90 4.99 0.07
N MET A 213 -16.91 4.91 0.93
CA MET A 213 -16.86 4.22 2.22
C MET A 213 -16.39 2.76 2.09
N PHE A 214 -17.00 1.98 1.19
CA PHE A 214 -16.62 0.58 1.00
C PHE A 214 -15.21 0.40 0.47
N PHE A 215 -14.78 1.24 -0.46
CA PHE A 215 -13.41 1.21 -0.99
C PHE A 215 -12.36 1.55 0.08
N ILE A 216 -12.64 2.51 0.95
CA ILE A 216 -11.76 2.89 2.07
C ILE A 216 -11.71 1.76 3.12
N LEU A 217 -12.87 1.18 3.48
CA LEU A 217 -12.94 0.04 4.40
C LEU A 217 -12.17 -1.16 3.88
N LEU A 218 -12.20 -1.45 2.58
CA LEU A 218 -11.42 -2.53 1.99
C LEU A 218 -9.91 -2.33 2.24
N GLY A 219 -9.41 -1.10 2.08
CA GLY A 219 -8.04 -0.76 2.41
C GLY A 219 -7.70 -0.98 3.89
N ALA A 220 -8.58 -0.55 4.79
CA ALA A 220 -8.43 -0.76 6.23
C ALA A 220 -8.42 -2.25 6.59
N PHE A 221 -9.33 -3.05 6.02
CA PHE A 221 -9.47 -4.47 6.31
C PHE A 221 -8.28 -5.31 5.82
N THR A 222 -7.72 -4.99 4.66
CA THR A 222 -6.52 -5.69 4.17
C THR A 222 -5.31 -5.46 5.07
N LYS A 223 -5.08 -4.23 5.51
CA LYS A 223 -3.94 -3.86 6.36
C LYS A 223 -4.09 -4.41 7.79
N SER A 224 -5.31 -4.38 8.34
CA SER A 224 -5.63 -4.92 9.68
C SER A 224 -5.97 -6.41 9.67
N ALA A 225 -5.65 -7.12 8.61
CA ALA A 225 -5.83 -8.57 8.50
C ALA A 225 -7.24 -9.04 8.89
N GLN A 226 -8.29 -8.30 8.47
CA GLN A 226 -9.66 -8.69 8.69
C GLN A 226 -10.08 -9.80 7.73
N PHE A 227 -11.05 -10.63 8.12
CA PHE A 227 -11.61 -11.65 7.25
C PHE A 227 -12.24 -11.01 5.99
N PRO A 228 -12.00 -11.54 4.77
CA PRO A 228 -11.22 -12.73 4.42
C PRO A 228 -9.71 -12.46 4.17
N PHE A 229 -9.22 -11.23 4.31
CA PHE A 229 -7.88 -10.81 3.92
C PHE A 229 -6.78 -11.19 4.94
N HIS A 230 -7.11 -11.83 6.05
CA HIS A 230 -6.20 -12.20 7.15
C HIS A 230 -5.09 -13.18 6.77
N ILE A 231 -5.19 -13.84 5.62
CA ILE A 231 -4.34 -14.97 5.21
C ILE A 231 -2.85 -14.63 5.04
N TRP A 232 -2.49 -13.35 4.92
CA TRP A 232 -1.10 -12.93 4.78
C TRP A 232 -0.36 -12.90 6.13
N LEU A 233 -1.09 -12.65 7.23
CA LEU A 233 -0.48 -12.39 8.53
C LEU A 233 0.28 -13.61 9.10
N PRO A 234 -0.25 -14.86 9.06
CA PRO A 234 0.50 -16.03 9.50
C PRO A 234 1.75 -16.29 8.66
N ASP A 235 1.71 -16.07 7.35
CA ASP A 235 2.86 -16.27 6.46
C ASP A 235 3.93 -15.18 6.63
N ALA A 236 3.55 -13.99 7.09
CA ALA A 236 4.49 -12.92 7.46
C ALA A 236 5.35 -13.23 8.69
N MET A 237 5.01 -14.26 9.48
CA MET A 237 5.76 -14.67 10.68
C MET A 237 7.12 -15.30 10.40
N GLU A 238 7.49 -15.50 9.15
CA GLU A 238 8.85 -15.90 8.76
C GLU A 238 9.88 -14.77 8.96
N ALA A 239 9.44 -13.54 9.24
CA ALA A 239 10.29 -12.43 9.63
C ALA A 239 11.04 -12.70 10.96
N PRO A 240 12.20 -12.06 11.20
CA PRO A 240 12.83 -12.03 12.52
C PRO A 240 11.85 -11.58 13.62
N THR A 241 11.96 -12.16 14.81
CA THR A 241 10.98 -11.91 15.88
C THR A 241 10.83 -10.44 16.30
N PRO A 242 11.91 -9.61 16.36
CA PRO A 242 11.75 -8.17 16.63
C PRO A 242 10.84 -7.47 15.62
N ILE A 243 10.92 -7.84 14.33
CA ILE A 243 10.04 -7.33 13.29
C ILE A 243 8.60 -7.73 13.56
N SER A 244 8.36 -9.04 13.83
CA SER A 244 7.02 -9.52 14.16
C SER A 244 6.44 -8.82 15.40
N ALA A 245 7.26 -8.58 16.42
CA ALA A 245 6.85 -7.83 17.61
C ALA A 245 6.43 -6.40 17.25
N TYR A 246 7.15 -5.70 16.40
CA TYR A 246 6.84 -4.32 16.02
C TYR A 246 5.63 -4.21 15.09
N LEU A 247 5.64 -4.97 13.99
CA LEU A 247 4.59 -4.90 12.97
C LEU A 247 3.22 -5.29 13.51
N HIS A 248 3.17 -6.27 14.42
CA HIS A 248 1.91 -6.92 14.81
C HIS A 248 1.42 -6.52 16.22
N SER A 249 2.22 -5.80 17.01
CA SER A 249 1.75 -5.26 18.29
C SER A 249 1.32 -3.79 18.22
N ALA A 250 2.10 -2.94 17.55
CA ALA A 250 1.94 -1.49 17.67
C ALA A 250 1.68 -0.75 16.36
N THR A 251 2.01 -1.34 15.19
CA THR A 251 2.15 -0.56 13.96
C THR A 251 1.30 -1.06 12.79
N MET A 252 1.84 -1.85 11.86
CA MET A 252 1.25 -2.18 10.57
C MET A 252 -0.22 -2.61 10.64
N VAL A 253 -0.51 -3.60 11.48
CA VAL A 253 -1.87 -4.14 11.60
C VAL A 253 -2.86 -3.17 12.25
N LYS A 254 -2.37 -2.13 12.90
CA LYS A 254 -3.18 -1.08 13.51
C LYS A 254 -3.39 0.12 12.59
N ALA A 255 -2.68 0.21 11.46
CA ALA A 255 -2.90 1.27 10.49
C ALA A 255 -4.35 1.27 9.97
N GLY A 256 -4.95 0.09 9.69
CA GLY A 256 -6.35 0.03 9.30
C GLY A 256 -7.32 0.36 10.44
N VAL A 257 -6.97 0.02 11.69
CA VAL A 257 -7.73 0.46 12.88
C VAL A 257 -7.69 1.98 13.00
N TYR A 258 -6.51 2.59 12.83
CA TYR A 258 -6.34 4.03 12.77
C TYR A 258 -7.20 4.67 11.67
N LEU A 259 -7.16 4.10 10.47
CA LEU A 259 -7.93 4.63 9.34
C LEU A 259 -9.43 4.58 9.63
N VAL A 260 -9.95 3.48 10.19
CA VAL A 260 -11.37 3.39 10.58
C VAL A 260 -11.69 4.43 11.65
N ALA A 261 -10.88 4.56 12.70
CA ALA A 261 -11.08 5.56 13.74
C ALA A 261 -11.04 7.00 13.17
N ARG A 262 -10.10 7.29 12.26
CA ARG A 262 -9.93 8.60 11.60
C ARG A 262 -11.06 8.95 10.65
N MET A 263 -11.65 7.96 9.98
CA MET A 263 -12.76 8.15 9.04
C MET A 263 -14.14 8.09 9.72
N THR A 264 -14.20 7.67 10.97
CA THR A 264 -15.45 7.60 11.74
C THR A 264 -16.21 8.95 11.83
N PRO A 265 -15.57 10.12 12.02
CA PRO A 265 -16.28 11.40 12.00
C PRO A 265 -16.99 11.69 10.68
N ILE A 266 -16.51 11.13 9.56
CA ILE A 266 -17.07 11.31 8.21
C ILE A 266 -18.21 10.31 7.96
N PHE A 267 -17.97 9.02 8.21
CA PHE A 267 -18.88 7.95 7.83
C PHE A 267 -19.74 7.40 8.98
N GLY A 268 -19.40 7.73 10.23
CA GLY A 268 -19.99 7.11 11.43
C GLY A 268 -21.49 7.30 11.58
N ALA A 269 -22.08 8.32 10.95
CA ALA A 269 -23.51 8.53 10.90
C ALA A 269 -24.25 7.51 10.01
N GLN A 270 -23.56 6.76 9.15
CA GLN A 270 -24.17 5.77 8.26
C GLN A 270 -24.28 4.40 8.94
N LEU A 271 -25.44 3.79 8.86
CA LEU A 271 -25.69 2.45 9.41
C LEU A 271 -24.83 1.38 8.72
N GLU A 272 -24.61 1.54 7.42
CA GLU A 272 -23.80 0.63 6.61
C GLU A 272 -22.35 0.60 7.10
N TRP A 273 -21.81 1.74 7.55
CA TRP A 273 -20.49 1.83 8.18
C TRP A 273 -20.43 0.98 9.43
N SER A 274 -21.33 1.24 10.37
CA SER A 274 -21.37 0.57 11.67
C SER A 274 -21.54 -0.94 11.50
N TRP A 275 -22.55 -1.40 10.76
CA TRP A 275 -22.81 -2.82 10.58
C TRP A 275 -21.71 -3.55 9.82
N THR A 276 -21.13 -2.94 8.78
CA THR A 276 -20.02 -3.55 8.04
C THR A 276 -18.85 -3.83 8.95
N ILE A 277 -18.46 -2.86 9.79
CA ILE A 277 -17.34 -3.00 10.71
C ILE A 277 -17.66 -3.99 11.84
N ILE A 278 -18.88 -3.98 12.40
CA ILE A 278 -19.32 -4.95 13.43
C ILE A 278 -19.24 -6.36 12.89
N ILE A 279 -19.87 -6.64 11.74
CA ILE A 279 -19.95 -7.99 11.19
C ILE A 279 -18.56 -8.51 10.82
N VAL A 280 -17.76 -7.72 10.08
CA VAL A 280 -16.40 -8.11 9.71
C VAL A 280 -15.52 -8.30 10.94
N GLY A 281 -15.64 -7.42 11.95
CA GLY A 281 -14.91 -7.53 13.21
C GLY A 281 -15.25 -8.81 13.99
N ILE A 282 -16.52 -9.13 14.18
CA ILE A 282 -16.96 -10.32 14.92
C ILE A 282 -16.60 -11.62 14.18
N VAL A 283 -16.77 -11.66 12.86
CA VAL A 283 -16.33 -12.80 12.05
C VAL A 283 -14.83 -13.00 12.16
N THR A 284 -14.05 -11.91 12.13
CA THR A 284 -12.60 -11.95 12.27
C THR A 284 -12.17 -12.41 13.66
N LEU A 285 -12.83 -11.92 14.70
CA LEU A 285 -12.61 -12.31 16.10
C LEU A 285 -12.79 -13.83 16.27
N PHE A 286 -13.92 -14.35 15.80
CA PHE A 286 -14.24 -15.79 15.90
C PHE A 286 -13.26 -16.62 15.06
N TRP A 287 -13.07 -16.25 13.79
CA TRP A 287 -12.20 -17.01 12.88
C TRP A 287 -10.75 -17.03 13.34
N GLY A 288 -10.24 -15.89 13.83
CA GLY A 288 -8.89 -15.77 14.38
C GLY A 288 -8.69 -16.65 15.61
N SER A 289 -9.58 -16.55 16.61
CA SER A 289 -9.48 -17.33 17.85
C SER A 289 -9.60 -18.82 17.61
N PHE A 290 -10.50 -19.25 16.73
CA PHE A 290 -10.67 -20.65 16.36
C PHE A 290 -9.46 -21.24 15.63
N ASN A 291 -8.88 -20.49 14.67
CA ASN A 291 -7.69 -20.98 13.94
C ASN A 291 -6.39 -20.91 14.75
N ALA A 292 -6.32 -20.04 15.78
CA ALA A 292 -5.20 -20.05 16.72
C ALA A 292 -5.04 -21.42 17.42
N LEU A 293 -6.15 -22.08 17.75
CA LEU A 293 -6.14 -23.41 18.40
C LEU A 293 -5.52 -24.52 17.53
N LYS A 294 -5.52 -24.34 16.20
CA LYS A 294 -4.94 -25.31 15.25
C LYS A 294 -3.42 -25.29 15.22
N GLN A 295 -2.83 -24.16 15.61
CA GLN A 295 -1.40 -23.91 15.39
C GLN A 295 -0.55 -24.70 16.37
N TYR A 296 0.60 -25.18 15.87
CA TYR A 296 1.66 -25.78 16.67
C TYR A 296 2.92 -24.89 16.72
N ASP A 297 3.05 -23.94 15.79
CA ASP A 297 4.08 -22.92 15.80
C ASP A 297 3.62 -21.73 16.65
N LEU A 298 4.42 -21.34 17.65
CA LEU A 298 4.09 -20.25 18.58
C LEU A 298 3.90 -18.89 17.87
N LYS A 299 4.70 -18.60 16.85
CA LYS A 299 4.53 -17.37 16.08
C LYS A 299 3.23 -17.38 15.26
N ALA A 300 2.90 -18.52 14.65
CA ALA A 300 1.64 -18.66 13.90
C ALA A 300 0.43 -18.58 14.83
N LEU A 301 0.52 -19.14 16.03
CA LEU A 301 -0.50 -19.02 17.07
C LEU A 301 -0.70 -17.56 17.47
N LEU A 302 0.40 -16.82 17.72
CA LEU A 302 0.34 -15.39 18.02
C LEU A 302 -0.20 -14.56 16.83
N ALA A 303 0.05 -14.95 15.58
CA ALA A 303 -0.52 -14.31 14.42
C ALA A 303 -2.05 -14.41 14.38
N TYR A 304 -2.58 -15.64 14.53
CA TYR A 304 -4.03 -15.84 14.57
C TYR A 304 -4.68 -15.20 15.81
N SER A 305 -4.00 -15.18 16.94
CA SER A 305 -4.47 -14.44 18.09
C SER A 305 -4.44 -12.92 17.87
N THR A 306 -3.53 -12.40 17.04
CA THR A 306 -3.55 -10.97 16.62
C THR A 306 -4.74 -10.67 15.73
N ILE A 307 -5.04 -11.53 14.75
CA ILE A 307 -6.24 -11.43 13.90
C ILE A 307 -7.50 -11.36 14.78
N SER A 308 -7.60 -12.27 15.76
CA SER A 308 -8.73 -12.30 16.71
C SER A 308 -8.87 -10.97 17.48
N GLN A 309 -7.79 -10.47 18.06
CA GLN A 309 -7.84 -9.23 18.86
C GLN A 309 -8.10 -7.98 17.99
N LEU A 310 -7.61 -7.94 16.76
CA LEU A 310 -7.94 -6.87 15.81
C LEU A 310 -9.42 -6.90 15.42
N GLY A 311 -10.00 -8.10 15.25
CA GLY A 311 -11.44 -8.26 15.05
C GLY A 311 -12.26 -7.71 16.23
N LEU A 312 -11.79 -7.92 17.46
CA LEU A 312 -12.40 -7.37 18.67
C LEU A 312 -12.36 -5.83 18.63
N ILE A 313 -11.22 -5.22 18.34
CA ILE A 313 -11.09 -3.75 18.27
C ILE A 313 -11.98 -3.19 17.16
N MET A 314 -11.99 -3.81 15.99
CA MET A 314 -12.84 -3.38 14.86
C MET A 314 -14.33 -3.45 15.23
N SER A 315 -14.78 -4.55 15.84
CA SER A 315 -16.17 -4.67 16.25
C SER A 315 -16.58 -3.58 17.25
N LEU A 316 -15.69 -3.23 18.19
CA LEU A 316 -15.93 -2.14 19.14
C LEU A 316 -16.03 -0.77 18.45
N LEU A 317 -15.17 -0.50 17.44
CA LEU A 317 -15.27 0.73 16.65
C LEU A 317 -16.60 0.81 15.91
N GLY A 318 -17.07 -0.32 15.34
CA GLY A 318 -18.39 -0.38 14.70
C GLY A 318 -19.53 -0.15 15.69
N VAL A 319 -19.47 -0.75 16.88
CA VAL A 319 -20.50 -0.54 17.94
C VAL A 319 -20.50 0.91 18.42
N GLY A 320 -19.33 1.52 18.63
CA GLY A 320 -19.24 2.93 19.00
C GLY A 320 -19.88 3.86 17.95
N SER A 321 -19.70 3.53 16.66
CA SER A 321 -20.28 4.30 15.56
C SER A 321 -21.81 4.26 15.54
N MET A 322 -22.45 3.23 16.14
CA MET A 322 -23.92 3.18 16.24
C MET A 322 -24.52 4.37 16.99
N GLY A 323 -23.82 4.93 17.97
CA GLY A 323 -24.26 6.12 18.68
C GLY A 323 -24.28 7.40 17.86
N MET A 324 -23.64 7.41 16.68
CA MET A 324 -23.56 8.59 15.80
C MET A 324 -24.70 8.67 14.76
N ASN A 325 -25.51 7.62 14.62
CA ASN A 325 -26.50 7.49 13.53
C ASN A 325 -27.76 8.36 13.73
N GLY A 326 -27.93 8.99 14.87
CA GLY A 326 -29.10 9.80 15.19
C GLY A 326 -30.45 9.04 15.29
N ILE A 327 -30.39 7.69 15.34
CA ILE A 327 -31.58 6.82 15.45
C ILE A 327 -31.96 6.64 16.92
N PHE A 328 -30.97 6.70 17.81
CA PHE A 328 -31.14 6.49 19.24
C PHE A 328 -31.29 7.82 20.00
N GLU A 329 -31.96 7.77 21.12
CA GLU A 329 -31.99 8.89 22.07
C GLU A 329 -30.58 9.22 22.55
N ASP A 330 -30.34 10.45 22.96
CA ASP A 330 -28.99 10.91 23.33
C ASP A 330 -28.37 10.05 24.45
N GLU A 331 -29.14 9.60 25.44
CA GLU A 331 -28.65 8.73 26.53
C GLU A 331 -28.09 7.41 26.00
N ILE A 332 -28.80 6.77 25.09
CA ILE A 332 -28.36 5.51 24.42
C ILE A 332 -27.18 5.78 23.50
N SER A 333 -27.20 6.90 22.78
CA SER A 333 -26.07 7.32 21.91
C SER A 333 -24.78 7.49 22.71
N PHE A 334 -24.85 8.08 23.89
CA PHE A 334 -23.69 8.18 24.79
C PHE A 334 -23.30 6.85 25.43
N ALA A 335 -24.21 5.92 25.66
CA ALA A 335 -23.87 4.56 26.09
C ALA A 335 -22.99 3.83 25.05
N PHE A 336 -23.26 4.01 23.74
CA PHE A 336 -22.40 3.47 22.67
C PHE A 336 -20.97 4.07 22.64
N MET A 337 -20.76 5.27 23.20
CA MET A 337 -19.40 5.84 23.30
C MET A 337 -18.49 5.02 24.21
N GLY A 338 -19.06 4.26 25.15
CA GLY A 338 -18.32 3.27 25.93
C GLY A 338 -17.61 2.23 25.08
N ALA A 339 -18.12 1.91 23.88
CA ALA A 339 -17.47 1.00 22.95
C ALA A 339 -16.23 1.62 22.30
N PHE A 340 -16.22 2.91 21.95
CA PHE A 340 -14.99 3.60 21.52
C PHE A 340 -13.95 3.62 22.62
N LEU A 341 -14.37 3.90 23.86
CA LEU A 341 -13.48 3.87 25.02
C LEU A 341 -12.84 2.49 25.18
N ALA A 342 -13.65 1.42 25.10
CA ALA A 342 -13.20 0.03 25.13
C ALA A 342 -12.25 -0.29 23.98
N ALA A 343 -12.53 0.19 22.75
CA ALA A 343 -11.71 -0.03 21.57
C ALA A 343 -10.31 0.56 21.74
N ILE A 344 -10.22 1.82 22.15
CA ILE A 344 -8.93 2.52 22.33
C ILE A 344 -8.16 1.95 23.52
N PHE A 345 -8.85 1.63 24.64
CA PHE A 345 -8.20 0.98 25.78
C PHE A 345 -7.67 -0.41 25.41
N HIS A 346 -8.46 -1.20 24.70
CA HIS A 346 -8.01 -2.51 24.24
C HIS A 346 -6.87 -2.42 23.20
N LEU A 347 -6.85 -1.39 22.37
CA LEU A 347 -5.76 -1.10 21.43
C LEU A 347 -4.43 -0.86 22.17
N ILE A 348 -4.44 -0.11 23.28
CA ILE A 348 -3.26 0.10 24.14
C ILE A 348 -2.86 -1.24 24.77
N ASN A 349 -3.78 -1.93 25.43
CA ASN A 349 -3.55 -3.21 26.07
C ASN A 349 -2.99 -4.25 25.08
N HIS A 350 -3.57 -4.32 23.89
CA HIS A 350 -3.09 -5.19 22.83
C HIS A 350 -1.64 -4.88 22.44
N SER A 351 -1.26 -3.59 22.37
CA SER A 351 0.13 -3.21 22.08
C SER A 351 1.09 -3.75 23.14
N VAL A 352 0.69 -3.64 24.41
CA VAL A 352 1.48 -4.03 25.57
C VAL A 352 1.64 -5.55 25.64
N PHE A 353 0.55 -6.30 25.73
CA PHE A 353 0.67 -7.75 25.93
C PHE A 353 1.18 -8.47 24.68
N LYS A 354 0.86 -8.00 23.45
CA LYS A 354 1.37 -8.60 22.23
C LYS A 354 2.86 -8.32 22.02
N GLY A 355 3.28 -7.07 22.28
CA GLY A 355 4.70 -6.74 22.25
C GLY A 355 5.52 -7.65 23.16
N SER A 356 5.06 -7.80 24.41
CA SER A 356 5.69 -8.71 25.38
C SER A 356 5.70 -10.16 24.87
N LEU A 357 4.55 -10.71 24.46
CA LEU A 357 4.43 -12.11 24.04
C LEU A 357 5.24 -12.46 22.78
N PHE A 358 5.28 -11.57 21.79
CA PHE A 358 6.14 -11.83 20.61
C PHE A 358 7.62 -11.84 20.99
N MET A 359 8.08 -10.92 21.85
CA MET A 359 9.46 -10.92 22.32
C MET A 359 9.76 -12.17 23.17
N MET A 360 8.81 -12.63 23.98
CA MET A 360 8.96 -13.86 24.77
C MET A 360 9.02 -15.12 23.88
N VAL A 361 8.18 -15.22 22.86
CA VAL A 361 8.28 -16.30 21.86
C VAL A 361 9.60 -16.23 21.10
N GLY A 362 10.14 -15.02 20.86
CA GLY A 362 11.49 -14.88 20.31
C GLY A 362 12.59 -15.39 21.24
N ILE A 363 12.47 -15.13 22.52
CA ILE A 363 13.40 -15.67 23.53
C ILE A 363 13.34 -17.20 23.54
N LEU A 364 12.14 -17.76 23.54
CA LEU A 364 11.97 -19.23 23.47
C LEU A 364 12.63 -19.82 22.21
N ASP A 365 12.38 -19.22 21.05
CA ASP A 365 12.96 -19.63 19.76
C ASP A 365 14.50 -19.53 19.79
N HIS A 366 15.03 -18.45 20.37
CA HIS A 366 16.47 -18.21 20.43
C HIS A 366 17.19 -19.17 21.39
N GLU A 367 16.64 -19.43 22.59
CA GLU A 367 17.30 -20.21 23.63
C GLU A 367 17.05 -21.72 23.48
N THR A 368 15.95 -22.15 22.89
CA THR A 368 15.63 -23.58 22.68
C THR A 368 15.94 -24.09 21.27
N GLY A 369 16.09 -23.18 20.29
CA GLY A 369 16.23 -23.49 18.86
C GLY A 369 14.94 -23.96 18.20
N THR A 370 13.78 -23.89 18.88
CA THR A 370 12.49 -24.31 18.31
C THR A 370 11.33 -23.48 18.82
N ARG A 371 10.33 -23.27 17.96
CA ARG A 371 9.04 -22.66 18.28
C ARG A 371 7.85 -23.63 18.17
N ASP A 372 8.14 -24.93 17.95
CA ASP A 372 7.11 -25.97 17.88
C ASP A 372 6.70 -26.41 19.30
N ILE A 373 5.45 -26.10 19.68
CA ILE A 373 4.89 -26.41 21.00
C ILE A 373 5.00 -27.92 21.34
N ARG A 374 5.00 -28.79 20.34
CA ARG A 374 5.09 -30.25 20.55
C ARG A 374 6.49 -30.71 21.01
N LYS A 375 7.51 -29.90 20.76
CA LYS A 375 8.90 -30.15 21.15
C LYS A 375 9.27 -29.49 22.47
N LEU A 376 8.51 -28.47 22.86
CA LEU A 376 8.67 -27.71 24.10
C LEU A 376 7.99 -28.49 25.25
N GLY A 377 8.35 -28.15 26.47
CA GLY A 377 7.76 -28.69 27.70
C GLY A 377 8.81 -28.82 28.83
N GLY A 378 8.39 -28.67 30.06
CA GLY A 378 9.23 -28.88 31.26
C GLY A 378 10.37 -27.85 31.45
N ILE A 379 10.34 -26.72 30.74
CA ILE A 379 11.41 -25.71 30.76
C ILE A 379 11.19 -24.60 31.79
N MET A 380 10.10 -24.63 32.57
CA MET A 380 9.76 -23.62 33.57
C MET A 380 10.89 -23.37 34.58
N HIS A 381 11.55 -24.43 35.06
CA HIS A 381 12.64 -24.30 36.03
C HIS A 381 13.94 -23.78 35.41
N LEU A 382 14.14 -23.95 34.10
CA LEU A 382 15.33 -23.50 33.38
C LEU A 382 15.20 -22.01 32.92
N MET A 383 13.96 -21.55 32.75
CA MET A 383 13.64 -20.20 32.27
C MET A 383 12.51 -19.59 33.14
N PRO A 384 12.73 -19.37 34.47
CA PRO A 384 11.67 -18.94 35.39
C PRO A 384 11.20 -17.48 35.11
N ILE A 385 12.10 -16.57 34.75
CA ILE A 385 11.73 -15.18 34.42
C ILE A 385 10.93 -15.14 33.11
N SER A 386 11.40 -15.88 32.10
CA SER A 386 10.69 -16.01 30.84
C SER A 386 9.30 -16.61 30.99
N PHE A 387 9.14 -17.61 31.86
CA PHE A 387 7.84 -18.18 32.23
C PHE A 387 6.92 -17.12 32.83
N THR A 388 7.41 -16.38 33.83
CA THR A 388 6.61 -15.36 34.53
C THR A 388 6.15 -14.25 33.59
N LEU A 389 7.03 -13.72 32.75
CA LEU A 389 6.68 -12.68 31.79
C LEU A 389 5.70 -13.17 30.72
N THR A 390 5.87 -14.42 30.24
CA THR A 390 4.91 -15.04 29.31
C THR A 390 3.55 -15.23 29.97
N MET A 391 3.51 -15.62 31.22
CA MET A 391 2.28 -15.79 32.00
C MET A 391 1.53 -14.44 32.15
N ILE A 392 2.22 -13.36 32.52
CA ILE A 392 1.63 -12.02 32.64
C ILE A 392 1.01 -11.57 31.32
N GLY A 393 1.75 -11.67 30.21
CA GLY A 393 1.28 -11.28 28.89
C GLY A 393 0.09 -12.13 28.41
N ALA A 394 0.12 -13.44 28.61
CA ALA A 394 -0.92 -14.36 28.20
C ALA A 394 -2.19 -14.25 29.07
N PHE A 395 -2.06 -14.06 30.38
CA PHE A 395 -3.20 -13.81 31.26
C PHE A 395 -3.85 -12.45 30.99
N SER A 396 -3.06 -11.42 30.69
CA SER A 396 -3.59 -10.15 30.22
C SER A 396 -4.40 -10.30 28.94
N MET A 397 -3.88 -11.05 27.95
CA MET A 397 -4.60 -11.34 26.70
C MET A 397 -5.86 -12.20 26.93
N ALA A 398 -5.83 -13.14 27.88
CA ALA A 398 -6.99 -13.94 28.27
C ALA A 398 -8.09 -13.12 28.92
N GLY A 399 -7.75 -11.95 29.48
CA GLY A 399 -8.67 -11.12 30.23
C GLY A 399 -8.86 -11.61 31.66
N LEU A 400 -7.77 -11.97 32.35
CA LEU A 400 -7.78 -12.39 33.73
C LEU A 400 -7.31 -11.26 34.65
N PRO A 401 -7.91 -11.05 35.83
CA PRO A 401 -7.36 -10.14 36.83
C PRO A 401 -6.07 -10.73 37.45
N PRO A 402 -5.08 -9.94 37.91
CA PRO A 402 -5.06 -8.48 37.98
C PRO A 402 -4.31 -7.82 36.79
N PHE A 403 -4.72 -8.07 35.57
CA PHE A 403 -4.08 -7.51 34.39
C PHE A 403 -5.05 -6.62 33.58
N SER A 404 -4.51 -5.61 32.92
CA SER A 404 -5.27 -4.59 32.20
C SER A 404 -6.22 -5.13 31.11
N GLY A 405 -5.89 -6.30 30.56
CA GLY A 405 -6.76 -6.98 29.59
C GLY A 405 -8.10 -7.41 30.14
N PHE A 406 -8.23 -7.64 31.46
CA PHE A 406 -9.51 -7.92 32.13
C PHE A 406 -10.47 -6.74 31.95
N LEU A 407 -10.03 -5.53 32.31
CA LEU A 407 -10.87 -4.32 32.24
C LEU A 407 -11.39 -4.06 30.82
N SER A 408 -10.50 -4.11 29.85
CA SER A 408 -10.89 -3.86 28.45
C SER A 408 -11.79 -4.95 27.86
N LYS A 409 -11.70 -6.20 28.36
CA LYS A 409 -12.54 -7.30 27.91
C LYS A 409 -13.92 -7.27 28.57
N GLU A 410 -14.01 -6.80 29.81
CA GLU A 410 -15.27 -6.55 30.49
C GLU A 410 -16.05 -5.45 29.76
N MET A 411 -15.40 -4.31 29.47
CA MET A 411 -15.98 -3.24 28.64
C MET A 411 -16.40 -3.72 27.23
N PHE A 412 -15.68 -4.68 26.65
CA PHE A 412 -16.07 -5.30 25.40
C PHE A 412 -17.40 -6.06 25.54
N PHE A 413 -17.60 -6.83 26.62
CA PHE A 413 -18.86 -7.54 26.85
C PHE A 413 -20.01 -6.56 27.10
N THR A 414 -19.79 -5.53 27.90
CA THR A 414 -20.76 -4.44 28.09
C THR A 414 -21.21 -3.84 26.77
N SER A 415 -20.24 -3.49 25.91
CA SER A 415 -20.53 -2.92 24.60
C SER A 415 -21.35 -3.86 23.69
N MET A 416 -21.08 -5.17 23.75
CA MET A 416 -21.84 -6.18 22.97
C MET A 416 -23.25 -6.37 23.52
N LEU A 417 -23.44 -6.29 24.84
CA LEU A 417 -24.75 -6.35 25.47
C LEU A 417 -25.57 -5.09 25.17
N THR A 418 -24.99 -3.88 25.28
CA THR A 418 -25.62 -2.62 24.89
C THR A 418 -26.11 -2.65 23.43
N LEU A 419 -25.29 -3.19 22.52
CA LEU A 419 -25.70 -3.36 21.13
C LEU A 419 -26.93 -4.27 20.99
N SER A 420 -26.95 -5.38 21.75
CA SER A 420 -28.02 -6.37 21.73
C SER A 420 -29.35 -5.86 22.32
N GLU A 421 -29.28 -5.14 23.43
CA GLU A 421 -30.44 -4.59 24.12
C GLU A 421 -31.16 -3.51 23.31
N ASN A 422 -30.41 -2.73 22.52
CA ASN A 422 -30.94 -1.60 21.77
C ASN A 422 -31.25 -1.91 20.29
N ASN A 423 -31.22 -3.18 19.88
CA ASN A 423 -31.46 -3.59 18.49
C ASN A 423 -32.42 -4.81 18.38
N SER A 424 -32.67 -5.24 17.16
CA SER A 424 -33.56 -6.37 16.85
C SER A 424 -33.06 -7.71 17.44
N SER A 425 -33.96 -8.63 17.72
CA SER A 425 -33.67 -9.92 18.40
C SER A 425 -32.57 -10.77 17.74
N TRP A 426 -32.34 -10.65 16.42
CA TRP A 426 -31.27 -11.38 15.74
C TRP A 426 -29.87 -10.91 16.17
N VAL A 427 -29.75 -9.67 16.66
CA VAL A 427 -28.48 -9.09 17.13
C VAL A 427 -27.96 -9.80 18.38
N ASN A 428 -28.83 -10.48 19.14
CA ASN A 428 -28.47 -11.29 20.31
C ASN A 428 -27.45 -12.40 19.99
N ILE A 429 -27.29 -12.78 18.73
CA ILE A 429 -26.25 -13.73 18.34
C ILE A 429 -24.84 -13.16 18.49
N ILE A 430 -24.67 -11.84 18.40
CA ILE A 430 -23.34 -11.17 18.42
C ILE A 430 -22.65 -11.34 19.78
N PRO A 431 -23.27 -11.01 20.95
CA PRO A 431 -22.68 -11.29 22.26
C PRO A 431 -22.33 -12.77 22.47
N VAL A 432 -23.16 -13.69 21.98
CA VAL A 432 -22.92 -15.15 22.08
C VAL A 432 -21.67 -15.54 21.28
N VAL A 433 -21.54 -15.08 20.03
CA VAL A 433 -20.36 -15.36 19.20
C VAL A 433 -19.11 -14.72 19.82
N ALA A 434 -19.20 -13.50 20.33
CA ALA A 434 -18.14 -12.80 21.05
C ALA A 434 -17.68 -13.58 22.29
N TRP A 435 -18.60 -14.13 23.04
CA TRP A 435 -18.31 -14.94 24.23
C TRP A 435 -17.63 -16.28 23.86
N ILE A 436 -18.12 -17.01 22.85
CA ILE A 436 -17.50 -18.25 22.37
C ILE A 436 -16.08 -17.97 21.85
N ALA A 437 -15.88 -16.91 21.09
CA ALA A 437 -14.55 -16.50 20.62
C ALA A 437 -13.61 -16.16 21.77
N SER A 438 -14.14 -15.60 22.87
CA SER A 438 -13.41 -15.33 24.09
C SER A 438 -13.01 -16.60 24.86
N ILE A 439 -13.82 -17.66 24.82
CA ILE A 439 -13.44 -18.99 25.35
C ILE A 439 -12.23 -19.54 24.54
N PHE A 440 -12.27 -19.43 23.22
CA PHE A 440 -11.12 -19.86 22.40
C PHE A 440 -9.87 -19.01 22.69
N THR A 441 -10.05 -17.72 22.93
CA THR A 441 -8.96 -16.82 23.38
C THR A 441 -8.31 -17.33 24.66
N PHE A 442 -9.10 -17.66 25.66
CA PHE A 442 -8.61 -18.23 26.92
C PHE A 442 -7.83 -19.52 26.66
N ILE A 443 -8.36 -20.45 25.86
CA ILE A 443 -7.72 -21.74 25.60
C ILE A 443 -6.35 -21.56 24.92
N TYR A 444 -6.24 -20.72 23.89
CA TYR A 444 -4.93 -20.55 23.25
C TYR A 444 -3.91 -19.83 24.15
N CYS A 445 -4.36 -18.96 25.06
CA CYS A 445 -3.48 -18.39 26.09
C CYS A 445 -2.94 -19.47 27.04
N MET A 446 -3.79 -20.41 27.44
CA MET A 446 -3.36 -21.55 28.27
C MET A 446 -2.38 -22.46 27.51
N ILE A 447 -2.57 -22.64 26.19
CA ILE A 447 -1.62 -23.38 25.34
C ILE A 447 -0.25 -22.70 25.35
N ILE A 448 -0.19 -21.37 25.16
CA ILE A 448 1.09 -20.63 25.16
C ILE A 448 1.86 -20.84 26.47
N ILE A 449 1.18 -20.83 27.61
CA ILE A 449 1.83 -20.94 28.92
C ILE A 449 2.16 -22.41 29.23
N PHE A 450 1.11 -23.23 29.36
CA PHE A 450 1.26 -24.54 29.95
C PHE A 450 1.83 -25.56 28.99
N LYS A 451 1.51 -25.53 27.69
CA LYS A 451 2.09 -26.49 26.74
C LYS A 451 3.53 -26.16 26.39
N SER A 452 3.97 -24.90 26.53
CA SER A 452 5.36 -24.51 26.24
C SER A 452 6.30 -24.74 27.44
N PHE A 453 5.85 -24.42 28.67
CA PHE A 453 6.74 -24.40 29.83
C PHE A 453 6.57 -25.56 30.80
N THR A 454 5.38 -26.19 30.90
CA THR A 454 5.11 -27.28 31.83
C THR A 454 5.06 -28.61 31.13
N GLY A 455 5.03 -29.68 31.91
CA GLY A 455 5.04 -31.04 31.38
C GLY A 455 6.43 -31.70 31.46
N THR A 456 6.68 -32.68 30.61
CA THR A 456 7.97 -33.43 30.56
C THR A 456 9.01 -32.68 29.75
N TYR A 457 10.22 -32.60 30.25
CA TYR A 457 11.34 -31.99 29.52
C TYR A 457 11.90 -32.96 28.47
N HIS A 458 11.93 -32.53 27.21
CA HIS A 458 12.37 -33.36 26.09
C HIS A 458 13.73 -32.88 25.53
N ALA A 459 14.83 -33.12 26.26
CA ALA A 459 16.17 -32.67 25.87
C ALA A 459 16.56 -33.05 24.42
N ASN A 460 16.17 -34.26 23.98
CA ASN A 460 16.54 -34.80 22.67
C ASN A 460 15.80 -34.12 21.48
N LEU A 461 14.74 -33.37 21.74
CA LEU A 461 13.96 -32.68 20.71
C LEU A 461 14.35 -31.23 20.55
N LEU A 462 15.16 -30.68 21.46
CA LEU A 462 15.65 -29.33 21.45
C LEU A 462 17.00 -29.23 20.75
N GLU A 463 17.19 -28.14 19.95
CA GLU A 463 18.47 -27.90 19.26
C GLU A 463 19.55 -27.33 20.21
N ARG A 464 19.12 -26.71 21.32
CA ARG A 464 19.97 -26.07 22.32
C ARG A 464 19.48 -26.42 23.72
N VAL A 465 20.40 -26.39 24.67
CA VAL A 465 20.05 -26.54 26.10
C VAL A 465 19.42 -25.23 26.57
N PRO A 466 18.16 -25.22 27.00
CA PRO A 466 17.49 -23.99 27.43
C PRO A 466 18.17 -23.38 28.65
N HIS A 467 18.37 -22.09 28.62
CA HIS A 467 18.81 -21.28 29.76
C HIS A 467 18.07 -19.92 29.72
N GLU A 468 18.11 -19.20 30.84
CA GLU A 468 17.48 -17.89 30.89
C GLU A 468 18.20 -16.91 29.96
N ALA A 469 17.42 -16.09 29.26
CA ALA A 469 17.95 -15.10 28.32
C ALA A 469 18.72 -13.96 29.04
N PRO A 470 19.67 -13.30 28.39
CA PRO A 470 20.39 -12.18 28.97
C PRO A 470 19.43 -11.04 29.36
N ILE A 471 19.77 -10.33 30.45
CA ILE A 471 18.93 -9.24 31.01
C ILE A 471 18.53 -8.20 29.95
N GLY A 472 19.43 -7.86 29.02
CA GLY A 472 19.14 -6.92 27.96
C GLY A 472 18.03 -7.38 27.01
N MET A 473 17.87 -8.68 26.80
CA MET A 473 16.76 -9.25 26.01
C MET A 473 15.46 -9.31 26.83
N LEU A 474 15.54 -9.51 28.13
CA LEU A 474 14.39 -9.57 29.04
C LEU A 474 13.83 -8.19 29.41
N ALA A 475 14.64 -7.13 29.33
CA ALA A 475 14.26 -5.79 29.77
C ALA A 475 13.02 -5.25 29.04
N SER A 476 12.96 -5.41 27.72
CA SER A 476 11.83 -4.92 26.90
C SER A 476 10.50 -5.61 27.21
N PRO A 477 10.41 -6.97 27.21
CA PRO A 477 9.15 -7.63 27.60
C PRO A 477 8.80 -7.43 29.08
N ALA A 478 9.80 -7.28 29.98
CA ALA A 478 9.55 -6.96 31.39
C ALA A 478 8.89 -5.59 31.56
N THR A 479 9.39 -4.57 30.86
CA THR A 479 8.79 -3.23 30.87
C THR A 479 7.32 -3.26 30.44
N LEU A 480 7.02 -3.99 29.35
CA LEU A 480 5.64 -4.16 28.88
C LEU A 480 4.77 -4.95 29.85
N SER A 481 5.33 -5.97 30.51
CA SER A 481 4.60 -6.75 31.51
C SER A 481 4.28 -5.92 32.77
N ILE A 482 5.22 -5.10 33.21
CA ILE A 482 5.01 -4.14 34.31
C ILE A 482 3.91 -3.15 33.93
N LEU A 483 3.93 -2.63 32.71
CA LEU A 483 2.90 -1.72 32.21
C LEU A 483 1.51 -2.39 32.16
N ALA A 484 1.42 -3.68 31.79
CA ALA A 484 0.16 -4.42 31.81
C ALA A 484 -0.45 -4.53 33.22
N ILE A 485 0.39 -4.62 34.25
CA ILE A 485 -0.04 -4.64 35.64
C ILE A 485 -0.42 -3.20 36.10
N ALA A 486 0.41 -2.21 35.80
CA ALA A 486 0.19 -0.83 36.19
C ALA A 486 -1.13 -0.28 35.63
N LEU A 487 -1.46 -0.59 34.37
CA LEU A 487 -2.70 -0.20 33.71
C LEU A 487 -3.97 -0.83 34.37
N PHE A 488 -3.83 -1.92 35.09
CA PHE A 488 -4.94 -2.50 35.85
C PHE A 488 -5.19 -1.74 37.15
N PHE A 489 -4.14 -1.37 37.88
CA PHE A 489 -4.26 -0.69 39.17
C PHE A 489 -4.57 0.82 39.04
N PHE A 490 -4.15 1.43 37.92
CA PHE A 490 -4.30 2.87 37.69
C PHE A 490 -5.03 3.19 36.38
N PRO A 491 -6.21 2.60 36.09
CA PRO A 491 -6.91 2.81 34.83
C PRO A 491 -7.39 4.26 34.68
N SER A 492 -7.78 4.92 35.76
CA SER A 492 -8.30 6.28 35.72
C SER A 492 -7.31 7.29 35.13
N LEU A 493 -6.00 7.12 35.37
CA LEU A 493 -4.99 8.02 34.80
C LEU A 493 -5.03 8.01 33.25
N ILE A 494 -5.25 6.85 32.64
CA ILE A 494 -5.28 6.75 31.19
C ILE A 494 -6.65 7.11 30.64
N VAL A 495 -7.71 6.78 31.37
CA VAL A 495 -9.08 7.10 30.94
C VAL A 495 -9.24 8.60 30.79
N THR A 496 -8.92 9.38 31.81
CA THR A 496 -9.11 10.83 31.78
C THR A 496 -8.10 11.55 30.90
N SER A 497 -6.84 11.13 30.93
CA SER A 497 -5.79 11.86 30.23
C SER A 497 -5.57 11.45 28.76
N ILE A 498 -6.01 10.25 28.32
CA ILE A 498 -5.77 9.78 26.94
C ILE A 498 -7.05 9.32 26.26
N LEU A 499 -7.84 8.44 26.92
CA LEU A 499 -8.96 7.77 26.24
C LEU A 499 -10.11 8.75 25.98
N GLU A 500 -10.51 9.50 26.97
CA GLU A 500 -11.63 10.46 26.86
C GLU A 500 -11.39 11.51 25.76
N PRO A 501 -10.25 12.24 25.72
CA PRO A 501 -9.96 13.17 24.65
C PRO A 501 -9.90 12.51 23.26
N THR A 502 -9.38 11.28 23.19
CA THR A 502 -9.32 10.54 21.93
C THR A 502 -10.72 10.18 21.43
N VAL A 503 -11.62 9.73 22.31
CA VAL A 503 -13.00 9.40 21.95
C VAL A 503 -13.78 10.65 21.55
N LYS A 504 -13.59 11.78 22.25
CA LYS A 504 -14.19 13.06 21.85
C LYS A 504 -13.77 13.49 20.46
N GLY A 505 -12.50 13.29 20.09
CA GLY A 505 -12.01 13.56 18.74
C GLY A 505 -12.58 12.63 17.65
N MET A 506 -13.04 11.42 18.01
CA MET A 506 -13.64 10.47 17.06
C MET A 506 -15.13 10.71 16.79
N ALA A 507 -15.85 11.41 17.67
CA ALA A 507 -17.28 11.70 17.53
C ALA A 507 -17.59 13.18 17.84
N PRO A 508 -16.96 14.15 17.15
CA PRO A 508 -17.05 15.57 17.51
C PRO A 508 -18.48 16.09 17.48
N ASN A 509 -19.28 15.67 16.53
CA ASN A 509 -20.68 16.10 16.38
C ASN A 509 -21.58 15.66 17.56
N LEU A 510 -21.32 14.48 18.13
CA LEU A 510 -22.07 14.00 19.29
C LEU A 510 -21.69 14.76 20.56
N PHE A 511 -20.38 14.95 20.79
CA PHE A 511 -19.90 15.68 21.97
C PHE A 511 -20.14 17.19 21.91
N ALA A 512 -20.43 17.76 20.74
CA ALA A 512 -20.94 19.13 20.65
C ALA A 512 -22.30 19.31 21.33
N LYS A 513 -23.10 18.23 21.49
CA LYS A 513 -24.39 18.25 22.20
C LYS A 513 -24.21 18.24 23.74
N ASP A 514 -23.19 17.54 24.23
CA ASP A 514 -22.83 17.50 25.66
C ASP A 514 -21.31 17.64 25.84
N PRO A 515 -20.78 18.86 25.86
CA PRO A 515 -19.36 19.12 26.07
C PRO A 515 -18.83 18.64 27.44
N ASN A 516 -19.72 18.52 28.43
CA ASN A 516 -19.37 18.13 29.81
C ASN A 516 -19.40 16.61 30.02
N TRP A 517 -19.63 15.84 28.97
CA TRP A 517 -19.57 14.39 29.11
C TRP A 517 -18.18 13.94 29.60
N HIS A 518 -18.20 13.08 30.58
CA HIS A 518 -17.01 12.42 31.11
C HIS A 518 -17.11 10.91 30.95
N ALA A 519 -15.97 10.28 30.67
CA ALA A 519 -15.89 8.83 30.58
C ALA A 519 -16.28 8.19 31.94
N PRO A 520 -17.01 7.07 31.92
CA PRO A 520 -17.36 6.36 33.15
C PRO A 520 -16.09 5.89 33.87
N HIS A 521 -16.14 5.91 35.21
CA HIS A 521 -15.05 5.39 36.01
C HIS A 521 -14.85 3.90 35.80
N ILE A 522 -13.67 3.53 35.28
CA ILE A 522 -13.29 2.12 35.11
C ILE A 522 -12.73 1.64 36.46
N THR A 523 -13.43 0.70 37.08
CA THR A 523 -12.99 0.04 38.32
C THR A 523 -12.92 -1.46 38.12
N ALA A 524 -11.99 -2.10 38.82
CA ALA A 524 -11.84 -3.55 38.72
C ALA A 524 -12.99 -4.34 39.36
N TRP A 525 -13.80 -3.68 40.20
CA TRP A 525 -14.95 -4.25 40.87
C TRP A 525 -16.07 -3.23 40.97
N HIS A 526 -17.21 -3.58 40.38
CA HIS A 526 -18.45 -2.77 40.41
C HIS A 526 -19.71 -3.59 40.78
N GLY A 527 -19.49 -4.71 41.49
CA GLY A 527 -20.55 -5.63 41.89
C GLY A 527 -20.79 -6.80 40.96
N PRO A 528 -21.77 -7.67 41.28
CA PRO A 528 -22.15 -8.77 40.39
C PRO A 528 -22.86 -8.23 39.16
N SER A 529 -22.21 -8.34 38.01
CA SER A 529 -22.70 -7.92 36.68
C SER A 529 -22.81 -9.11 35.73
N ILE A 530 -23.58 -8.97 34.66
CA ILE A 530 -23.73 -10.00 33.61
C ILE A 530 -22.34 -10.29 32.99
N GLU A 531 -21.57 -9.25 32.75
CA GLU A 531 -20.20 -9.34 32.19
C GLU A 531 -19.26 -10.16 33.07
N LEU A 532 -19.36 -9.98 34.40
CA LEU A 532 -18.59 -10.78 35.34
C LEU A 532 -18.99 -12.26 35.28
N PHE A 533 -20.29 -12.56 35.23
CA PHE A 533 -20.75 -13.95 35.05
C PHE A 533 -20.31 -14.53 33.69
N MET A 534 -20.33 -13.75 32.60
CA MET A 534 -19.79 -14.18 31.32
C MET A 534 -18.30 -14.49 31.44
N THR A 535 -17.53 -13.68 32.17
CA THR A 535 -16.10 -13.89 32.41
C THR A 535 -15.83 -15.15 33.24
N ILE A 536 -16.57 -15.36 34.32
CA ILE A 536 -16.46 -16.58 35.13
C ILE A 536 -16.84 -17.81 34.31
N GLY A 537 -17.91 -17.73 33.55
CA GLY A 537 -18.37 -18.81 32.65
C GLY A 537 -17.32 -19.18 31.59
N LEU A 538 -16.70 -18.19 30.96
CA LEU A 538 -15.64 -18.43 29.96
C LEU A 538 -14.41 -19.09 30.59
N ILE A 539 -14.04 -18.74 31.82
CA ILE A 539 -12.91 -19.35 32.55
C ILE A 539 -13.22 -20.81 32.85
N ILE A 540 -14.39 -21.10 33.44
CA ILE A 540 -14.79 -22.48 33.82
C ILE A 540 -14.84 -23.38 32.58
N ILE A 541 -15.54 -22.95 31.53
CA ILE A 541 -15.66 -23.70 30.28
C ILE A 541 -14.29 -23.80 29.59
N GLY A 542 -13.52 -22.73 29.57
CA GLY A 542 -12.18 -22.66 28.99
C GLY A 542 -11.21 -23.65 29.64
N ILE A 543 -11.19 -23.75 30.99
CA ILE A 543 -10.41 -24.74 31.74
C ILE A 543 -10.86 -26.15 31.40
N PHE A 544 -12.17 -26.40 31.40
CA PHE A 544 -12.69 -27.75 31.08
C PHE A 544 -12.33 -28.18 29.66
N LEU A 545 -12.44 -27.30 28.68
CA LEU A 545 -12.07 -27.58 27.30
C LEU A 545 -10.54 -27.72 27.13
N PHE A 546 -9.75 -26.91 27.83
CA PHE A 546 -8.29 -27.00 27.82
C PHE A 546 -7.79 -28.37 28.38
N LEU A 547 -8.32 -28.81 29.48
CA LEU A 547 -7.95 -30.09 30.07
C LEU A 547 -8.28 -31.28 29.15
N ARG A 548 -9.28 -31.13 28.27
CA ARG A 548 -9.67 -32.17 27.31
C ARG A 548 -9.24 -31.87 25.86
N ILE A 549 -8.30 -30.94 25.67
CA ILE A 549 -7.93 -30.45 24.34
C ILE A 549 -7.48 -31.54 23.37
N GLU A 550 -6.73 -32.55 23.85
CA GLU A 550 -6.22 -33.66 23.03
C GLU A 550 -7.38 -34.50 22.43
N LYS A 551 -8.50 -34.62 23.17
CA LYS A 551 -9.65 -35.44 22.76
C LYS A 551 -10.50 -34.79 21.69
N TRP A 552 -10.84 -33.48 21.82
CA TRP A 552 -11.75 -32.82 20.92
C TRP A 552 -11.07 -32.11 19.75
N LYS A 553 -9.81 -31.66 19.93
CA LYS A 553 -9.05 -30.94 18.90
C LYS A 553 -8.93 -31.78 17.62
N SER A 554 -8.53 -33.05 17.71
CA SER A 554 -8.37 -33.94 16.56
C SER A 554 -9.72 -34.18 15.83
N SER A 555 -10.81 -34.40 16.58
CA SER A 555 -12.13 -34.69 16.01
C SER A 555 -12.74 -33.52 15.29
N ILE A 556 -12.71 -32.31 15.87
CA ILE A 556 -13.32 -31.11 15.25
C ILE A 556 -12.54 -30.70 14.00
N PHE A 557 -11.20 -30.73 14.04
CA PHE A 557 -10.41 -30.28 12.90
C PHE A 557 -10.28 -31.30 11.77
N SER A 558 -10.53 -32.56 12.00
CA SER A 558 -10.64 -33.59 10.95
C SER A 558 -11.90 -33.41 10.10
N LEU A 559 -12.99 -32.91 10.70
CA LEU A 559 -14.26 -32.60 10.02
C LEU A 559 -14.16 -31.40 9.08
N LEU A 560 -13.29 -30.43 9.39
CA LEU A 560 -13.06 -29.25 8.58
C LEU A 560 -12.05 -29.57 7.46
N SER A 561 -12.57 -30.13 6.38
CA SER A 561 -11.81 -30.51 5.18
C SER A 561 -10.85 -29.41 4.70
N LYS A 562 -9.59 -29.78 4.44
CA LYS A 562 -8.55 -28.94 3.80
C LYS A 562 -8.92 -28.50 2.37
N ARG A 563 -10.07 -28.93 1.84
CA ARG A 563 -10.42 -28.84 0.42
C ARG A 563 -10.72 -27.43 -0.08
N TYR A 564 -11.03 -26.46 0.83
CA TYR A 564 -11.38 -25.07 0.46
C TYR A 564 -10.78 -24.09 1.45
N SER A 565 -9.44 -24.00 1.50
CA SER A 565 -8.81 -22.94 2.28
C SER A 565 -8.67 -21.65 1.46
N LEU A 566 -8.81 -20.48 2.11
CA LEU A 566 -8.57 -19.17 1.48
C LEU A 566 -7.17 -19.07 0.91
N ASN A 567 -6.16 -19.73 1.53
CA ASN A 567 -4.81 -19.82 0.99
C ASN A 567 -4.78 -20.50 -0.37
N GLN A 568 -5.48 -21.63 -0.52
CA GLN A 568 -5.56 -22.30 -1.82
C GLN A 568 -6.29 -21.49 -2.88
N LEU A 569 -7.31 -20.72 -2.48
CA LEU A 569 -7.99 -19.80 -3.39
C LEU A 569 -7.05 -18.69 -3.88
N TYR A 570 -6.26 -18.12 -2.97
CA TYR A 570 -5.23 -17.14 -3.29
C TYR A 570 -4.18 -17.71 -4.25
N ASP A 571 -3.58 -18.87 -3.94
CA ASP A 571 -2.55 -19.51 -4.78
C ASP A 571 -3.07 -19.83 -6.18
N LYS A 572 -4.30 -20.37 -6.27
CA LYS A 572 -4.95 -20.62 -7.55
C LYS A 572 -5.23 -19.32 -8.31
N GLY A 573 -5.61 -18.26 -7.62
CA GLY A 573 -5.83 -16.95 -8.20
C GLY A 573 -4.57 -16.38 -8.83
N ILE A 574 -3.42 -16.46 -8.15
CA ILE A 574 -2.12 -16.03 -8.70
C ILE A 574 -1.73 -16.85 -9.93
N VAL A 575 -1.83 -18.18 -9.85
CA VAL A 575 -1.54 -19.07 -11.00
C VAL A 575 -2.46 -18.77 -12.19
N TYR A 576 -3.75 -18.49 -11.93
CA TYR A 576 -4.68 -18.09 -12.97
C TYR A 576 -4.32 -16.75 -13.60
N LEU A 577 -3.95 -15.76 -12.78
CA LEU A 577 -3.51 -14.44 -13.25
C LEU A 577 -2.25 -14.53 -14.12
N GLU A 578 -1.27 -15.35 -13.73
CA GLU A 578 -0.08 -15.62 -14.54
C GLU A 578 -0.42 -16.28 -15.89
N LYS A 579 -1.28 -17.29 -15.85
CA LYS A 579 -1.75 -17.96 -17.08
C LYS A 579 -2.53 -17.03 -17.99
N PHE A 580 -3.41 -16.21 -17.40
CA PHE A 580 -4.17 -15.20 -18.13
C PHE A 580 -3.24 -14.15 -18.74
N GLY A 581 -2.29 -13.59 -17.97
CA GLY A 581 -1.30 -12.67 -18.47
C GLY A 581 -0.45 -13.27 -19.61
N ALA A 582 -0.01 -14.51 -19.45
CA ALA A 582 0.71 -15.23 -20.50
C ALA A 582 -0.15 -15.48 -21.75
N ALA A 583 -1.45 -15.72 -21.59
CA ALA A 583 -2.37 -15.89 -22.73
C ALA A 583 -2.60 -14.57 -23.45
N VAL A 584 -2.85 -13.48 -22.71
CA VAL A 584 -2.97 -12.12 -23.27
C VAL A 584 -1.68 -11.73 -24.01
N THR A 585 -0.52 -11.89 -23.36
CA THR A 585 0.78 -11.59 -23.98
C THR A 585 0.97 -12.37 -25.29
N ARG A 586 0.67 -13.66 -25.31
CA ARG A 586 0.76 -14.48 -26.54
C ARG A 586 -0.21 -14.04 -27.63
N SER A 587 -1.35 -13.42 -27.29
CA SER A 587 -2.33 -12.98 -28.27
C SER A 587 -1.86 -11.79 -29.11
N TYR A 588 -1.10 -10.87 -28.52
CA TYR A 588 -0.59 -9.68 -29.24
C TYR A 588 0.91 -9.73 -29.55
N MET A 589 1.72 -10.43 -28.74
CA MET A 589 3.16 -10.62 -29.02
C MET A 589 3.38 -11.80 -29.99
N THR A 590 3.04 -11.57 -31.25
CA THR A 590 3.15 -12.61 -32.31
C THR A 590 4.56 -12.83 -32.82
N GLY A 591 5.51 -11.95 -32.46
CA GLY A 591 6.89 -11.96 -33.01
C GLY A 591 6.99 -11.52 -34.49
N SER A 592 5.87 -11.08 -35.08
CA SER A 592 5.80 -10.59 -36.46
C SER A 592 5.66 -9.07 -36.49
N THR A 593 6.64 -8.40 -37.07
CA THR A 593 6.62 -6.93 -37.24
C THR A 593 5.38 -6.48 -38.02
N THR A 594 4.90 -7.25 -38.98
CA THR A 594 3.71 -6.92 -39.76
C THR A 594 2.46 -6.91 -38.88
N HIS A 595 2.29 -7.86 -37.96
CA HIS A 595 1.16 -7.87 -37.04
C HIS A 595 1.22 -6.66 -36.08
N TYR A 596 2.40 -6.28 -35.58
CA TYR A 596 2.56 -5.10 -34.74
C TYR A 596 2.18 -3.81 -35.47
N LEU A 597 2.60 -3.67 -36.73
CA LEU A 597 2.18 -2.53 -37.57
C LEU A 597 0.66 -2.50 -37.77
N ILE A 598 0.04 -3.65 -38.02
CA ILE A 598 -1.42 -3.74 -38.14
C ILE A 598 -2.10 -3.24 -36.86
N TYR A 599 -1.63 -3.69 -35.67
CA TYR A 599 -2.20 -3.24 -34.38
C TYR A 599 -2.04 -1.73 -34.17
N ILE A 600 -0.86 -1.18 -34.45
CA ILE A 600 -0.58 0.26 -34.33
C ILE A 600 -1.50 1.05 -35.28
N PHE A 601 -1.58 0.66 -36.52
CA PHE A 601 -2.38 1.34 -37.54
C PHE A 601 -3.88 1.20 -37.30
N CYS A 602 -4.37 0.04 -36.85
CA CYS A 602 -5.76 -0.11 -36.45
C CYS A 602 -6.11 0.80 -35.28
N PHE A 603 -5.23 0.89 -34.26
CA PHE A 603 -5.42 1.79 -33.12
C PHE A 603 -5.47 3.25 -33.59
N LEU A 604 -4.55 3.67 -34.48
CA LEU A 604 -4.53 5.01 -35.06
C LEU A 604 -5.83 5.34 -35.79
N ILE A 605 -6.31 4.42 -36.63
CA ILE A 605 -7.58 4.60 -37.33
C ILE A 605 -8.73 4.76 -36.33
N ILE A 606 -8.84 3.86 -35.37
CA ILE A 606 -9.94 3.87 -34.39
C ILE A 606 -9.89 5.12 -33.51
N ALA A 607 -8.72 5.47 -33.00
CA ALA A 607 -8.57 6.60 -32.11
C ALA A 607 -8.81 7.92 -32.83
N VAL A 608 -8.21 8.11 -33.99
CA VAL A 608 -8.25 9.39 -34.69
C VAL A 608 -9.52 9.57 -35.50
N LEU A 609 -9.82 8.60 -36.38
CA LEU A 609 -11.03 8.67 -37.20
C LEU A 609 -12.29 8.55 -36.33
N GLY A 610 -12.24 7.69 -35.30
CA GLY A 610 -13.33 7.56 -34.32
C GLY A 610 -13.61 8.87 -33.57
N THR A 611 -12.57 9.56 -33.12
CA THR A 611 -12.71 10.87 -32.46
C THR A 611 -13.26 11.92 -33.46
N LEU A 612 -12.70 11.99 -34.65
CA LEU A 612 -13.13 12.94 -35.69
C LEU A 612 -14.61 12.79 -36.03
N LEU A 613 -15.09 11.53 -36.11
CA LEU A 613 -16.51 11.25 -36.35
C LEU A 613 -17.37 11.49 -35.10
N ALA A 614 -16.93 11.12 -33.92
CA ALA A 614 -17.70 11.29 -32.69
C ALA A 614 -17.88 12.76 -32.29
N THR A 615 -16.89 13.60 -32.58
CA THR A 615 -16.94 15.03 -32.28
C THR A 615 -17.48 15.87 -33.42
N ASN A 616 -17.80 15.26 -34.59
CA ASN A 616 -18.18 15.95 -35.81
C ASN A 616 -17.20 17.08 -36.22
N SER A 617 -15.90 16.82 -35.98
CA SER A 617 -14.84 17.84 -36.17
C SER A 617 -14.25 17.87 -37.57
N PHE A 618 -14.84 17.16 -38.52
CA PHE A 618 -14.41 17.23 -39.92
C PHE A 618 -14.89 18.53 -40.54
N TYR A 619 -13.93 19.34 -40.98
CA TYR A 619 -14.20 20.59 -41.64
C TYR A 619 -13.37 20.68 -42.94
N LEU A 620 -14.01 20.97 -44.05
CA LEU A 620 -13.36 21.18 -45.34
C LEU A 620 -13.71 22.56 -45.86
N ASP A 621 -12.74 23.43 -45.97
CA ASP A 621 -12.88 24.74 -46.58
C ASP A 621 -11.90 24.87 -47.75
N MET A 622 -12.42 24.99 -48.96
CA MET A 622 -11.66 25.20 -50.20
C MET A 622 -11.88 26.62 -50.78
N SER A 623 -12.47 27.52 -50.03
CA SER A 623 -12.88 28.84 -50.55
C SER A 623 -11.69 29.75 -50.96
N ASN A 624 -10.51 29.49 -50.36
CA ASN A 624 -9.30 30.30 -50.56
C ASN A 624 -8.18 29.53 -51.30
N ASP A 625 -8.47 28.42 -51.95
CA ASP A 625 -7.46 27.61 -52.61
C ASP A 625 -7.03 28.26 -53.96
N SER A 626 -5.71 28.19 -54.20
CA SER A 626 -5.15 28.61 -55.49
C SER A 626 -5.44 27.57 -56.58
N PRO A 627 -5.59 27.96 -57.82
CA PRO A 627 -5.73 26.97 -58.91
C PRO A 627 -4.50 26.12 -59.01
N ILE A 628 -4.72 24.80 -59.23
CA ILE A 628 -3.65 23.84 -59.45
C ILE A 628 -3.03 24.01 -60.79
N GLU A 629 -1.74 24.23 -60.84
CA GLU A 629 -1.01 24.40 -62.08
C GLU A 629 -0.65 23.01 -62.69
N TRP A 630 -0.51 22.94 -63.99
CA TRP A 630 -0.28 21.70 -64.74
C TRP A 630 0.97 20.92 -64.25
N TYR A 631 2.04 21.64 -63.88
CA TYR A 631 3.29 20.99 -63.37
C TYR A 631 3.11 20.39 -61.97
N GLU A 632 2.29 20.95 -61.10
CA GLU A 632 1.93 20.38 -59.82
C GLU A 632 1.16 19.07 -59.98
N PHE A 633 0.24 19.03 -60.94
CA PHE A 633 -0.50 17.84 -61.29
C PHE A 633 0.41 16.72 -61.84
N VAL A 634 1.38 17.05 -62.71
CA VAL A 634 2.37 16.09 -63.21
C VAL A 634 3.22 15.50 -62.10
N LEU A 635 3.69 16.35 -61.18
CA LEU A 635 4.47 15.85 -60.00
C LEU A 635 3.63 14.97 -59.07
N GLY A 636 2.35 15.36 -58.85
CA GLY A 636 1.41 14.54 -58.08
C GLY A 636 1.22 13.15 -58.69
N ILE A 637 1.02 13.07 -60.00
CA ILE A 637 0.91 11.83 -60.76
C ILE A 637 2.23 11.00 -60.63
N ALA A 638 3.38 11.65 -60.79
CA ALA A 638 4.68 10.98 -60.66
C ALA A 638 4.86 10.37 -59.28
N THR A 639 4.47 11.06 -58.22
CA THR A 639 4.48 10.57 -56.84
C THR A 639 3.60 9.34 -56.66
N VAL A 640 2.37 9.37 -57.20
CA VAL A 640 1.43 8.24 -57.13
C VAL A 640 1.99 7.03 -57.93
N ILE A 641 2.52 7.23 -59.16
CA ILE A 641 3.11 6.20 -59.93
C ILE A 641 4.32 5.57 -59.18
N ALA A 642 5.19 6.37 -58.61
CA ALA A 642 6.33 5.89 -57.85
C ALA A 642 5.88 5.08 -56.60
N ALA A 643 4.84 5.54 -55.86
CA ALA A 643 4.29 4.80 -54.74
C ALA A 643 3.71 3.43 -55.18
N VAL A 644 2.95 3.40 -56.25
CA VAL A 644 2.42 2.14 -56.82
C VAL A 644 3.55 1.23 -57.30
N PHE A 645 4.59 1.79 -57.91
CA PHE A 645 5.76 1.03 -58.35
C PHE A 645 6.48 0.36 -57.17
N VAL A 646 6.62 1.05 -56.04
CA VAL A 646 7.21 0.47 -54.82
C VAL A 646 6.41 -0.75 -54.33
N LEU A 647 5.05 -0.65 -54.35
CA LEU A 647 4.18 -1.75 -53.92
C LEU A 647 4.34 -3.04 -54.72
N PHE A 648 4.59 -2.91 -56.05
CA PHE A 648 4.72 -4.05 -56.97
C PHE A 648 6.18 -4.46 -57.26
N SER A 649 7.16 -3.76 -56.67
CA SER A 649 8.57 -4.04 -56.94
C SER A 649 8.98 -5.40 -56.36
N LYS A 650 9.68 -6.19 -57.15
CA LYS A 650 10.21 -7.52 -56.79
C LYS A 650 11.65 -7.49 -56.28
N SER A 651 12.31 -6.37 -56.41
CA SER A 651 13.71 -6.19 -56.02
C SER A 651 13.85 -5.05 -55.03
N ARG A 652 14.71 -5.22 -54.03
CA ARG A 652 14.99 -4.15 -53.05
C ARG A 652 15.56 -2.91 -53.71
N LEU A 653 16.41 -3.07 -54.71
CA LEU A 653 16.97 -1.95 -55.45
C LEU A 653 15.86 -1.09 -56.08
N MET A 654 14.91 -1.74 -56.75
CA MET A 654 13.77 -1.07 -57.37
C MET A 654 12.90 -0.36 -56.32
N SER A 655 12.67 -0.99 -55.14
CA SER A 655 11.94 -0.37 -54.05
C SER A 655 12.66 0.87 -53.52
N ILE A 656 13.97 0.81 -53.31
CA ILE A 656 14.78 1.95 -52.88
C ILE A 656 14.69 3.10 -53.88
N MET A 657 14.88 2.79 -55.17
CA MET A 657 14.77 3.79 -56.21
C MET A 657 13.37 4.43 -56.27
N GLY A 658 12.31 3.61 -56.10
CA GLY A 658 10.94 4.11 -56.10
C GLY A 658 10.68 5.07 -54.90
N VAL A 659 11.16 4.73 -53.74
CA VAL A 659 11.06 5.60 -52.54
C VAL A 659 11.84 6.90 -52.75
N SER A 660 13.05 6.81 -53.36
CA SER A 660 13.86 7.99 -53.66
C SER A 660 13.19 8.93 -54.65
N VAL A 661 12.50 8.38 -55.67
CA VAL A 661 11.72 9.21 -56.59
C VAL A 661 10.62 10.01 -55.83
N ILE A 662 9.94 9.34 -54.89
CA ILE A 662 8.94 10.03 -54.06
C ILE A 662 9.59 11.16 -53.26
N GLY A 663 10.72 10.90 -52.58
CA GLY A 663 11.42 11.91 -51.78
C GLY A 663 11.93 13.10 -52.61
N PHE A 664 12.50 12.88 -53.79
CA PHE A 664 12.92 13.93 -54.68
C PHE A 664 11.72 14.73 -55.24
N THR A 665 10.60 14.06 -55.55
CA THR A 665 9.38 14.75 -56.02
C THR A 665 8.82 15.66 -54.91
N VAL A 666 8.84 15.21 -53.62
CA VAL A 666 8.46 16.06 -52.50
C VAL A 666 9.38 17.26 -52.33
N SER A 667 10.70 17.08 -52.56
CA SER A 667 11.66 18.18 -52.57
C SER A 667 11.32 19.22 -53.63
N LEU A 668 10.91 18.78 -54.84
CA LEU A 668 10.46 19.67 -55.90
C LEU A 668 9.18 20.42 -55.56
N PHE A 669 8.21 19.78 -54.87
CA PHE A 669 7.04 20.50 -54.35
C PHE A 669 7.45 21.60 -53.40
N PHE A 670 8.39 21.38 -52.47
CA PHE A 670 8.90 22.44 -51.61
C PHE A 670 9.57 23.59 -52.37
N VAL A 671 10.25 23.31 -53.46
CA VAL A 671 10.81 24.37 -54.33
C VAL A 671 9.69 25.23 -54.96
N ILE A 672 8.67 24.54 -55.50
CA ILE A 672 7.52 25.23 -56.13
C ILE A 672 6.75 26.11 -55.13
N PHE A 673 6.53 25.57 -53.95
CA PHE A 673 5.84 26.26 -52.86
C PHE A 673 6.71 27.26 -52.10
N ARG A 674 7.89 27.63 -52.64
CA ARG A 674 8.79 28.66 -52.11
C ARG A 674 9.30 28.36 -50.68
N ALA A 675 9.54 27.10 -50.38
CA ALA A 675 10.10 26.64 -49.11
C ALA A 675 11.52 26.10 -49.30
N PRO A 676 12.54 26.93 -49.62
CA PRO A 676 13.88 26.50 -50.00
C PRO A 676 14.63 25.72 -48.92
N ASP A 677 14.42 26.08 -47.63
CA ASP A 677 15.06 25.36 -46.52
C ASP A 677 14.53 23.95 -46.37
N LEU A 678 13.21 23.74 -46.51
CA LEU A 678 12.61 22.43 -46.54
C LEU A 678 13.03 21.62 -47.76
N ALA A 679 13.12 22.26 -48.92
CA ALA A 679 13.59 21.62 -50.15
C ALA A 679 15.03 21.12 -50.04
N LEU A 680 15.95 21.93 -49.49
CA LEU A 680 17.33 21.59 -49.28
C LEU A 680 17.48 20.46 -48.25
N THR A 681 16.79 20.55 -47.12
CA THR A 681 16.78 19.51 -46.07
C THR A 681 16.27 18.18 -46.61
N GLN A 682 15.12 18.22 -47.31
CA GLN A 682 14.56 16.98 -47.90
C GLN A 682 15.52 16.35 -48.93
N LEU A 683 16.17 17.18 -49.73
CA LEU A 683 17.11 16.71 -50.75
C LEU A 683 18.37 16.05 -50.11
N VAL A 684 18.91 16.66 -49.06
CA VAL A 684 20.06 16.14 -48.30
C VAL A 684 19.69 14.85 -47.59
N VAL A 685 18.55 14.82 -46.89
CA VAL A 685 18.08 13.63 -46.15
C VAL A 685 17.81 12.49 -47.12
N GLU A 686 17.16 12.76 -48.25
CA GLU A 686 16.87 11.72 -49.26
C GLU A 686 18.13 11.14 -49.87
N THR A 687 19.10 12.00 -50.19
CA THR A 687 20.39 11.57 -50.77
C THR A 687 21.16 10.69 -49.78
N ILE A 688 21.23 11.10 -48.49
CA ILE A 688 21.92 10.33 -47.44
C ILE A 688 21.20 9.01 -47.19
N SER A 689 19.88 9.04 -47.04
CA SER A 689 19.06 7.85 -46.78
C SER A 689 19.17 6.83 -47.90
N THR A 690 19.08 7.29 -49.16
CA THR A 690 19.23 6.45 -50.31
C THR A 690 20.62 5.83 -50.37
N THR A 691 21.67 6.62 -50.12
CA THR A 691 23.05 6.11 -50.07
C THR A 691 23.22 5.05 -49.00
N LEU A 692 22.69 5.31 -47.79
CA LEU A 692 22.73 4.35 -46.67
C LEU A 692 21.96 3.07 -46.98
N PHE A 693 20.79 3.16 -47.58
CA PHE A 693 20.03 1.99 -48.01
C PHE A 693 20.78 1.18 -49.08
N LEU A 694 21.42 1.83 -50.01
CA LEU A 694 22.22 1.15 -51.03
C LEU A 694 23.46 0.46 -50.47
N LEU A 695 24.12 1.07 -49.45
CA LEU A 695 25.26 0.47 -48.75
C LEU A 695 24.80 -0.74 -47.90
N CYS A 696 23.68 -0.61 -47.18
CA CYS A 696 23.11 -1.69 -46.39
C CYS A 696 22.59 -2.84 -47.26
N PHE A 697 22.13 -2.54 -48.48
CA PHE A 697 21.60 -3.51 -49.42
C PHE A 697 22.56 -4.69 -49.66
N TYR A 698 23.86 -4.43 -49.75
CA TYR A 698 24.89 -5.45 -49.97
C TYR A 698 24.91 -6.51 -48.85
N PHE A 699 24.61 -6.15 -47.64
CA PHE A 699 24.65 -7.05 -46.46
C PHE A 699 23.30 -7.72 -46.14
N LEU A 700 22.22 -7.34 -46.80
CA LEU A 700 20.90 -7.88 -46.54
C LEU A 700 20.63 -9.18 -47.33
N PRO A 701 19.99 -10.20 -46.72
CA PRO A 701 19.60 -11.42 -47.44
C PRO A 701 18.61 -11.12 -48.56
N LYS A 702 18.60 -11.95 -49.64
CA LYS A 702 17.65 -11.78 -50.75
C LYS A 702 16.21 -11.75 -50.25
N LEU A 703 15.36 -10.93 -50.88
CA LEU A 703 13.91 -10.89 -50.58
C LEU A 703 13.32 -12.27 -50.87
N LYS A 704 12.80 -12.91 -49.81
CA LYS A 704 11.99 -14.13 -50.02
C LYS A 704 10.56 -13.67 -50.30
N THR A 705 10.03 -14.10 -51.47
CA THR A 705 8.61 -13.93 -51.77
C THR A 705 7.82 -14.91 -50.89
N ASN A 706 7.38 -14.45 -49.72
CA ASN A 706 6.49 -15.23 -48.90
C ASN A 706 5.13 -15.32 -49.60
N ILE A 707 4.65 -16.54 -49.84
CA ILE A 707 3.31 -16.81 -50.33
C ILE A 707 2.37 -16.53 -49.11
N THR A 708 1.94 -15.28 -48.98
CA THR A 708 1.00 -14.89 -47.95
C THR A 708 -0.43 -15.23 -48.41
N SER A 709 -1.28 -15.65 -47.48
CA SER A 709 -2.68 -15.95 -47.78
C SER A 709 -3.41 -14.71 -48.31
N LEU A 710 -4.40 -14.92 -49.18
CA LEU A 710 -5.21 -13.82 -49.74
C LEU A 710 -5.86 -12.99 -48.64
N LYS A 711 -6.32 -13.63 -47.55
CA LYS A 711 -6.86 -12.95 -46.38
C LYS A 711 -5.90 -11.95 -45.76
N PHE A 712 -4.63 -12.34 -45.61
CA PHE A 712 -3.61 -11.47 -45.01
C PHE A 712 -3.29 -10.26 -45.92
N LYS A 713 -3.22 -10.47 -47.25
CA LYS A 713 -3.05 -9.38 -48.23
C LYS A 713 -4.22 -8.41 -48.19
N LEU A 714 -5.45 -8.93 -48.12
CA LEU A 714 -6.65 -8.09 -48.03
C LEU A 714 -6.71 -7.28 -46.71
N THR A 715 -6.37 -7.91 -45.58
CA THR A 715 -6.28 -7.19 -44.30
C THR A 715 -5.25 -6.04 -44.38
N ASN A 716 -4.07 -6.31 -44.88
CA ASN A 716 -3.04 -5.26 -45.06
C ASN A 716 -3.51 -4.11 -45.97
N ALA A 717 -4.21 -4.46 -47.07
CA ALA A 717 -4.75 -3.45 -47.98
C ALA A 717 -5.81 -2.57 -47.30
N ILE A 718 -6.75 -3.19 -46.57
CA ILE A 718 -7.78 -2.46 -45.85
C ILE A 718 -7.16 -1.50 -44.80
N VAL A 719 -6.18 -2.00 -44.04
CA VAL A 719 -5.50 -1.17 -43.02
C VAL A 719 -4.71 -0.04 -43.67
N ALA A 720 -4.00 -0.32 -44.78
CA ALA A 720 -3.23 0.71 -45.51
C ALA A 720 -4.15 1.82 -46.07
N VAL A 721 -5.26 1.44 -46.73
CA VAL A 721 -6.25 2.38 -47.23
C VAL A 721 -6.89 3.14 -46.06
N GLY A 722 -7.22 2.48 -44.96
CA GLY A 722 -7.78 3.11 -43.75
C GLY A 722 -6.86 4.17 -43.15
N VAL A 723 -5.55 3.87 -43.03
CA VAL A 723 -4.56 4.85 -42.54
C VAL A 723 -4.44 6.02 -43.51
N GLY A 724 -4.30 5.71 -44.83
CA GLY A 724 -4.21 6.76 -45.84
C GLY A 724 -5.40 7.70 -45.84
N THR A 725 -6.62 7.15 -45.78
CA THR A 725 -7.86 7.94 -45.66
C THR A 725 -7.88 8.77 -44.39
N THR A 726 -7.53 8.16 -43.21
CA THR A 726 -7.52 8.87 -41.93
C THR A 726 -6.56 10.05 -41.94
N LEU A 727 -5.33 9.86 -42.44
CA LEU A 727 -4.33 10.94 -42.52
C LEU A 727 -4.74 12.03 -43.51
N THR A 728 -5.36 11.66 -44.64
CA THR A 728 -5.89 12.63 -45.60
C THR A 728 -7.00 13.47 -45.00
N LEU A 729 -7.98 12.86 -44.31
CA LEU A 729 -9.09 13.57 -43.68
C LEU A 729 -8.61 14.51 -42.56
N ILE A 730 -7.60 14.09 -41.77
CA ILE A 730 -7.00 14.98 -40.76
C ILE A 730 -6.30 16.15 -41.44
N GLY A 731 -5.49 15.88 -42.48
CA GLY A 731 -4.79 16.92 -43.18
C GLY A 731 -5.75 17.98 -43.76
N LEU A 732 -6.82 17.56 -44.40
CA LEU A 732 -7.86 18.41 -44.95
C LEU A 732 -8.60 19.15 -43.84
N SER A 733 -8.96 18.50 -42.74
CA SER A 733 -9.66 19.15 -41.64
C SER A 733 -8.79 20.18 -40.90
N ALA A 734 -7.51 19.88 -40.70
CA ALA A 734 -6.56 20.79 -40.07
C ALA A 734 -6.26 22.00 -40.95
N TYR A 735 -6.26 21.83 -42.28
CA TYR A 735 -6.13 22.93 -43.23
C TYR A 735 -7.35 23.83 -43.24
N GLY A 736 -8.55 23.26 -43.24
CA GLY A 736 -9.82 23.99 -43.35
C GLY A 736 -10.21 24.75 -42.07
N HIS A 737 -9.73 24.32 -40.88
CA HIS A 737 -10.14 24.95 -39.63
C HIS A 737 -8.96 25.38 -38.76
N ARG A 738 -8.63 26.67 -38.81
CA ARG A 738 -7.60 27.26 -37.94
C ARG A 738 -8.26 27.82 -36.69
N ILE A 739 -8.04 27.15 -35.57
CA ILE A 739 -8.59 27.52 -34.25
C ILE A 739 -7.90 28.76 -33.67
N PHE A 740 -6.59 28.90 -33.91
CA PHE A 740 -5.80 29.99 -33.39
C PHE A 740 -5.26 30.88 -34.51
N GLN A 741 -5.11 32.17 -34.26
CA GLN A 741 -4.42 33.07 -35.17
C GLN A 741 -2.93 32.64 -35.27
N PRO A 742 -2.36 32.62 -36.50
CA PRO A 742 -0.96 32.26 -36.65
C PRO A 742 -0.04 33.30 -36.01
N ILE A 743 0.95 32.81 -35.25
CA ILE A 743 1.98 33.65 -34.62
C ILE A 743 3.11 34.02 -35.58
N ALA A 744 2.97 33.74 -36.87
CA ALA A 744 3.98 33.98 -37.89
C ALA A 744 4.41 35.44 -37.96
N SER A 745 3.48 36.40 -37.73
CA SER A 745 3.77 37.84 -37.67
C SER A 745 4.83 38.19 -36.62
N TYR A 746 4.94 37.46 -35.50
CA TYR A 746 5.97 37.66 -34.47
C TYR A 746 7.38 37.49 -35.02
N PHE A 747 7.54 36.60 -35.99
CA PHE A 747 8.85 36.26 -36.57
C PHE A 747 9.24 37.16 -37.75
N ASN A 748 8.39 38.11 -38.20
CA ASN A 748 8.73 39.01 -39.25
C ASN A 748 9.96 39.88 -38.89
N ASP A 749 10.13 40.20 -37.62
CA ASP A 749 11.23 41.03 -37.12
C ASP A 749 12.42 40.16 -36.66
N SER A 750 12.50 38.90 -37.04
CA SER A 750 13.51 37.93 -36.61
C SER A 750 14.94 38.40 -36.91
N TYR A 751 15.16 39.17 -37.98
CA TYR A 751 16.48 39.75 -38.29
C TYR A 751 16.94 40.75 -37.25
N GLN A 752 16.03 41.57 -36.76
CA GLN A 752 16.35 42.56 -35.70
C GLN A 752 16.47 41.91 -34.33
N LEU A 753 15.62 40.93 -34.04
CA LEU A 753 15.54 40.28 -32.74
C LEU A 753 16.65 39.23 -32.54
N ALA A 754 16.94 38.44 -33.58
CA ALA A 754 17.87 37.31 -33.49
C ALA A 754 19.12 37.44 -34.39
N GLY A 755 19.22 38.53 -35.19
CA GLY A 755 20.36 38.82 -36.05
C GLY A 755 20.52 37.85 -37.23
N ALA A 756 19.55 36.98 -37.53
CA ALA A 756 19.62 36.01 -38.61
C ALA A 756 18.71 36.42 -39.79
N LYS A 757 19.27 36.43 -41.01
CA LYS A 757 18.52 36.76 -42.22
C LYS A 757 17.52 35.65 -42.62
N ASN A 758 17.76 34.46 -42.21
CA ASN A 758 16.87 33.31 -42.44
C ASN A 758 16.02 33.09 -41.20
N ILE A 759 14.69 33.22 -41.34
CA ILE A 759 13.72 33.08 -40.25
C ILE A 759 13.75 31.67 -39.65
N VAL A 760 13.90 30.63 -40.47
CA VAL A 760 13.95 29.24 -39.99
C VAL A 760 15.16 29.00 -39.08
N ASN A 761 16.32 29.48 -39.50
CA ASN A 761 17.53 29.42 -38.69
C ASN A 761 17.41 30.24 -37.39
N ALA A 762 16.81 31.46 -37.44
CA ALA A 762 16.55 32.25 -36.25
C ALA A 762 15.68 31.50 -35.23
N ILE A 763 14.62 30.82 -35.69
CA ILE A 763 13.74 30.02 -34.81
C ILE A 763 14.51 28.85 -34.21
N LEU A 764 15.26 28.11 -34.99
CA LEU A 764 15.94 26.87 -34.55
C LEU A 764 17.15 27.13 -33.63
N VAL A 765 17.84 28.25 -33.79
CA VAL A 765 19.11 28.51 -33.09
C VAL A 765 18.93 29.51 -31.95
N ASP A 766 17.93 30.36 -31.96
CA ASP A 766 17.70 31.40 -30.97
C ASP A 766 16.33 31.25 -30.28
N PHE A 767 15.22 31.51 -30.97
CA PHE A 767 13.87 31.49 -30.35
C PHE A 767 13.51 30.14 -29.69
N ARG A 768 13.93 29.03 -30.31
CA ARG A 768 13.69 27.69 -29.85
C ARG A 768 14.97 26.84 -29.74
N ALA A 769 16.05 27.49 -29.36
CA ALA A 769 17.38 26.86 -29.25
C ALA A 769 17.43 25.61 -28.36
N PHE A 770 16.56 25.55 -27.32
CA PHE A 770 16.44 24.39 -26.45
C PHE A 770 16.03 23.12 -27.20
N ASP A 771 15.14 23.20 -28.18
CA ASP A 771 14.71 22.05 -28.98
C ASP A 771 15.91 21.48 -29.74
N THR A 772 16.68 22.33 -30.40
CA THR A 772 17.88 21.93 -31.15
C THR A 772 18.98 21.38 -30.23
N MET A 773 19.14 21.94 -29.04
CA MET A 773 20.08 21.41 -28.03
C MET A 773 19.68 20.02 -27.57
N LEU A 774 18.38 19.76 -27.36
CA LEU A 774 17.87 18.44 -26.97
C LEU A 774 18.04 17.42 -28.12
N GLU A 775 17.88 17.83 -29.38
CA GLU A 775 18.17 16.97 -30.55
C GLU A 775 19.65 16.54 -30.60
N ILE A 776 20.57 17.44 -30.27
CA ILE A 776 22.00 17.11 -30.17
C ILE A 776 22.22 16.05 -29.07
N VAL A 777 21.56 16.18 -27.92
CA VAL A 777 21.63 15.19 -26.84
C VAL A 777 21.10 13.82 -27.30
N VAL A 778 20.01 13.80 -28.06
CA VAL A 778 19.46 12.55 -28.63
C VAL A 778 20.44 11.90 -29.60
N LEU A 779 21.05 12.69 -30.51
CA LEU A 779 22.06 12.19 -31.45
C LEU A 779 23.31 11.66 -30.71
N PHE A 780 23.74 12.34 -29.67
CA PHE A 780 24.84 11.90 -28.83
C PHE A 780 24.53 10.56 -28.13
N SER A 781 23.33 10.44 -27.57
CA SER A 781 22.86 9.21 -26.91
C SER A 781 22.77 8.03 -27.91
N ALA A 782 22.28 8.28 -29.13
CA ALA A 782 22.28 7.29 -30.22
C ALA A 782 23.71 6.88 -30.61
N GLY A 783 24.64 7.84 -30.73
CA GLY A 783 26.04 7.59 -31.01
C GLY A 783 26.73 6.71 -29.95
N ILE A 784 26.49 6.98 -28.67
CA ILE A 784 26.98 6.14 -27.56
C ILE A 784 26.36 4.74 -27.63
N GLY A 785 25.07 4.62 -27.91
CA GLY A 785 24.40 3.33 -28.07
C GLY A 785 25.05 2.50 -29.16
N ILE A 786 25.28 3.08 -30.34
CA ILE A 786 25.97 2.43 -31.48
C ILE A 786 27.40 2.03 -31.10
N TYR A 787 28.14 2.95 -30.47
CA TYR A 787 29.51 2.66 -30.02
C TYR A 787 29.57 1.48 -29.07
N THR A 788 28.63 1.43 -28.10
CA THR A 788 28.53 0.34 -27.12
C THR A 788 28.24 -0.99 -27.78
N LEU A 789 27.33 -1.03 -28.75
CA LEU A 789 27.01 -2.23 -29.52
C LEU A 789 28.21 -2.75 -30.35
N ILE A 790 28.96 -1.83 -30.96
CA ILE A 790 30.17 -2.18 -31.73
C ILE A 790 31.26 -2.74 -30.80
N LYS A 791 31.46 -2.10 -29.65
CA LYS A 791 32.45 -2.50 -28.65
C LYS A 791 32.16 -3.90 -28.07
N LEU A 792 30.91 -4.18 -27.73
CA LEU A 792 30.48 -5.50 -27.27
C LEU A 792 30.72 -6.59 -28.29
N ARG A 793 30.51 -6.30 -29.60
CA ARG A 793 30.78 -7.25 -30.67
C ARG A 793 32.24 -7.55 -30.84
N HIS A 794 33.14 -6.59 -30.60
CA HIS A 794 34.59 -6.80 -30.64
C HIS A 794 35.09 -7.58 -29.43
N ALA A 795 34.53 -7.35 -28.24
CA ALA A 795 34.90 -8.09 -27.02
C ALA A 795 34.53 -9.59 -27.13
N GLY A 796 33.36 -9.92 -27.67
CA GLY A 796 32.94 -11.31 -27.86
C GLY A 796 33.61 -12.06 -29.04
N ARG A 797 34.53 -11.43 -29.79
CA ARG A 797 35.36 -12.10 -30.80
C ARG A 797 36.77 -12.48 -30.30
N ASN A 798 37.13 -11.96 -29.12
CA ASN A 798 38.42 -12.23 -28.49
C ASN A 798 38.28 -13.22 -27.32
N GLU A 799 37.07 -13.75 -27.03
CA GLU A 799 36.80 -14.94 -26.27
C GLU A 799 36.39 -16.09 -27.18
#